data_df708a1810169cd1103b9e4c55c9bd63
#
_entry.id   df708a1810169cd1103b9e4c55c9bd63
#
_cell.length_a   1.000
_cell.length_b   1.000
_cell.length_c   1.000
_cell.angle_alpha   90.00
_cell.angle_beta   90.00
_cell.angle_gamma   90.00
#
_symmetry.space_group_name_H-M   'P 1'
#
loop_
_entity.id
_entity.type
_entity.pdbx_description
1 polymer ?
#
loop_
_entity_poly.entity_id
_entity_poly.type
_entity_poly.pdbx_seq_one_letter_code
_entity_poly.pdbx_strand_id
1 'polypeptide(L)'
;MLSKFNKSRFLTLVLVGGIWGILCNPAKAISSFSGELGPSVRYLKDKELIVNKGSTYSYSVDTPEGQGLISTIPSVKQLSEQLRQGIKPTESIAIFKAGQQKSEQDLVEEGDVVHFSNGKKLVVRLESGALNGKLTIVNPQITQSEKQEIVLNFKAGQRSPNASFELIIPKEIPVKVEDIYVNIIGRGEVQLANLDKQSIGRVGTNYSYSKVGISEVATRGDGSKLIRLDALDLRPDNGIDVQLKFKNVTATKIGNYIFKSRYFITEPEKLASSGEGSETATIQVVNTIADFRKVIDNTPFSQQNSKTLQLDWTSSQKGLRVYQSLDKGKTWSVSKTTEANGKTKVLDLIEGKPYQFQLFNAAKKPVSKIISHFAGKQDVKIFGVKGDGIADDTDKINEVIAKVSKNGGGILLFDKGTFLVRTVQLKSNVWLYVAKGATIKAIKGADSPELTWFSDRKYRSGLSPTDKGPYENPENWLTKQDVGHTYFKNAMFFAEREDNIKIIGNGRITGDGNLVTSDKVMNNDANNRADKMFALKLCTNIEIGGIERKEDLWYDEGKDQPYYIQANGAKDFDVENMLDIDRGGHFVLLATGTDHIFVHNTYFGKYNTSNVRDIYDFMACNDVTATNIYCKVSSDDIVKPGSDCSLGFTRSAKKFRVRNIIGDTNCNLFQIGSETADDIMDACVDNIFVLGANKAGFSISTNDGAHIKDIHLNCGHTGILHSRSQMRRTTTPFFISISNRARILGATVSRHKFEENGVKHDELLVNNVNIGKVENIILNGVDITEVYGGSSFGNATVRWKAYDGKQRKATAIVAGYALPDNSTVEGGLGFKLPNGEHTGYIQNISFNDVHILYKGGNPASDRERIPQELGVGQYNVSNLGVQPSYGLWARHAKNVEIKNSSFNFEANDDRYVLFFDDVKGAKITDVEMMKGKDSKELIGEKDSDNISVKNAVYYSERWKGTPYKLDKDGRP
;
A
#
# COMPACT_ATOMS: atom_id res chain seq x y z
N MET A 1 23.56 -34.75 -33.80
CA MET A 1 24.61 -35.60 -33.26
C MET A 1 24.44 -35.51 -31.74
N LEU A 2 23.71 -36.42 -31.09
CA LEU A 2 24.16 -37.66 -30.47
C LEU A 2 25.49 -37.49 -29.77
N SER A 3 25.69 -37.64 -28.48
CA SER A 3 25.24 -38.70 -27.55
C SER A 3 25.89 -38.46 -26.21
N LYS A 4 25.18 -38.77 -25.14
CA LYS A 4 25.41 -39.85 -24.20
C LYS A 4 26.39 -39.69 -23.02
N PHE A 5 25.82 -39.96 -21.86
CA PHE A 5 26.32 -40.75 -20.69
C PHE A 5 27.30 -40.06 -19.71
N ASN A 6 27.28 -40.25 -18.43
CA ASN A 6 26.78 -41.31 -17.56
C ASN A 6 26.77 -40.92 -16.07
N LYS A 7 25.87 -41.48 -15.37
CA LYS A 7 25.70 -41.91 -13.99
C LYS A 7 26.91 -41.91 -13.04
N SER A 8 26.59 -41.55 -11.80
CA SER A 8 26.91 -42.20 -10.50
C SER A 8 28.30 -42.03 -9.91
N ARG A 9 28.30 -41.58 -8.67
CA ARG A 9 28.89 -42.34 -7.56
C ARG A 9 28.43 -41.80 -6.21
N PHE A 10 27.76 -42.68 -5.48
CA PHE A 10 27.59 -42.66 -4.05
C PHE A 10 28.97 -42.53 -3.35
N LEU A 11 29.02 -41.73 -2.33
CA LEU A 11 30.04 -41.88 -1.30
C LEU A 11 29.34 -41.92 0.06
N THR A 12 29.23 -43.14 0.55
CA THR A 12 28.88 -43.51 1.93
C THR A 12 30.01 -43.06 2.83
N LEU A 13 29.71 -42.16 3.77
CA LEU A 13 30.62 -41.95 4.91
C LEU A 13 29.96 -42.54 6.16
N VAL A 14 30.45 -43.67 6.57
CA VAL A 14 30.21 -44.29 7.86
C VAL A 14 31.01 -43.49 8.90
N LEU A 15 30.36 -42.93 9.87
CA LEU A 15 30.96 -42.47 11.12
C LEU A 15 30.34 -43.25 12.27
N VAL A 16 31.18 -44.16 12.74
CA VAL A 16 31.04 -44.89 14.00
C VAL A 16 31.31 -43.90 15.14
N GLY A 17 30.49 -43.93 16.15
CA GLY A 17 30.95 -43.47 17.44
C GLY A 17 29.91 -42.84 18.32
N GLY A 18 29.52 -43.54 19.35
CA GLY A 18 29.07 -42.99 20.61
C GLY A 18 27.58 -43.10 20.90
N ILE A 19 27.16 -44.27 21.29
CA ILE A 19 25.94 -44.48 22.07
C ILE A 19 26.14 -43.81 23.43
N TRP A 20 25.58 -42.61 23.58
CA TRP A 20 25.19 -42.11 24.88
C TRP A 20 23.66 -42.16 24.93
N GLY A 21 23.19 -43.18 25.66
CA GLY A 21 21.79 -43.31 26.00
C GLY A 21 21.38 -42.17 26.93
N ILE A 22 20.82 -41.12 26.34
CA ILE A 22 19.99 -40.21 27.10
C ILE A 22 18.61 -40.86 27.12
N LEU A 23 18.33 -41.52 28.25
CA LEU A 23 16.97 -41.81 28.69
C LEU A 23 16.24 -40.45 28.76
N CYS A 24 15.61 -40.01 27.68
CA CYS A 24 14.71 -38.90 27.70
C CYS A 24 13.53 -39.28 28.58
N ASN A 25 13.53 -38.77 29.79
CA ASN A 25 12.39 -38.81 30.69
C ASN A 25 11.26 -38.06 29.96
N PRO A 26 10.11 -38.67 29.62
CA PRO A 26 9.03 -38.04 28.88
C PRO A 26 8.49 -36.79 29.57
N ALA A 27 8.62 -36.67 30.90
CA ALA A 27 8.32 -35.48 31.63
C ALA A 27 9.26 -34.30 31.29
N LYS A 28 10.53 -34.56 30.94
CA LYS A 28 11.50 -33.54 30.51
C LYS A 28 11.27 -33.11 29.07
N ALA A 29 10.79 -33.97 28.17
CA ALA A 29 10.47 -33.61 26.81
C ALA A 29 9.27 -32.63 26.72
N ILE A 30 8.32 -32.71 27.65
CA ILE A 30 7.18 -31.80 27.73
C ILE A 30 7.50 -30.53 28.57
N SER A 31 8.41 -30.63 29.54
CA SER A 31 8.86 -29.46 30.32
C SER A 31 9.90 -28.59 29.60
N SER A 32 10.53 -29.08 28.54
CA SER A 32 11.40 -28.27 27.69
C SER A 32 10.65 -27.48 26.59
N PHE A 33 9.33 -27.63 26.48
CA PHE A 33 8.48 -26.76 25.73
C PHE A 33 8.19 -25.46 26.50
N SER A 34 9.22 -24.71 26.75
CA SER A 34 9.09 -23.26 27.08
C SER A 34 8.96 -22.41 25.81
N GLY A 35 8.84 -23.04 24.65
CA GLY A 35 8.44 -22.42 23.42
C GLY A 35 6.92 -22.26 23.43
N GLU A 36 6.44 -21.07 23.20
CA GLU A 36 5.04 -20.75 23.06
C GLU A 36 4.37 -21.71 22.08
N LEU A 37 3.47 -22.54 22.58
CA LEU A 37 2.58 -23.39 21.76
C LEU A 37 1.54 -22.53 21.00
N GLY A 38 1.96 -21.40 20.46
CA GLY A 38 1.08 -20.33 20.04
C GLY A 38 0.57 -19.52 21.25
N PRO A 39 0.06 -18.31 21.04
CA PRO A 39 -0.31 -17.41 22.11
C PRO A 39 -1.48 -17.87 22.99
N SER A 40 -2.09 -19.00 22.67
CA SER A 40 -3.33 -19.46 23.29
C SER A 40 -3.19 -20.61 24.30
N VAL A 41 -2.06 -21.32 24.30
CA VAL A 41 -1.91 -22.49 25.16
C VAL A 41 -0.57 -22.46 25.88
N ARG A 42 -0.57 -22.63 27.21
CA ARG A 42 0.64 -22.74 28.02
C ARG A 42 0.51 -23.82 29.06
N TYR A 43 1.62 -24.43 29.47
CA TYR A 43 1.68 -25.37 30.59
C TYR A 43 1.88 -24.61 31.91
N LEU A 44 1.05 -24.92 32.89
CA LEU A 44 1.23 -24.47 34.24
C LEU A 44 1.51 -25.65 35.11
N LYS A 45 2.74 -25.86 35.49
CA LYS A 45 3.20 -27.02 36.29
C LYS A 45 2.90 -28.39 35.63
N ASP A 46 3.30 -29.46 36.26
CA ASP A 46 3.26 -30.82 35.65
C ASP A 46 1.86 -31.44 35.44
N LYS A 47 0.78 -30.73 35.78
CA LYS A 47 -0.58 -31.31 35.77
C LYS A 47 -1.65 -30.47 35.13
N GLU A 48 -1.41 -29.22 34.86
CA GLU A 48 -2.42 -28.30 34.35
C GLU A 48 -2.02 -27.71 32.99
N LEU A 49 -2.99 -27.64 32.10
CA LEU A 49 -2.88 -27.01 30.77
C LEU A 49 -3.73 -25.74 30.79
N ILE A 50 -3.11 -24.61 30.61
CA ILE A 50 -3.83 -23.35 30.51
C ILE A 50 -4.13 -23.06 29.04
N VAL A 51 -5.42 -22.88 28.78
CA VAL A 51 -5.94 -22.43 27.48
C VAL A 51 -6.49 -21.02 27.67
N ASN A 52 -5.89 -20.05 27.01
CA ASN A 52 -6.35 -18.67 27.05
C ASN A 52 -7.63 -18.52 26.22
N LYS A 53 -8.71 -18.11 26.85
CA LYS A 53 -9.92 -17.65 26.16
C LYS A 53 -9.59 -16.36 25.39
N GLY A 54 -9.91 -16.31 24.14
CA GLY A 54 -9.76 -15.09 23.34
C GLY A 54 -8.49 -14.97 22.51
N SER A 55 -7.60 -15.93 22.58
CA SER A 55 -6.35 -15.91 21.81
C SER A 55 -6.32 -16.88 20.62
N THR A 56 -7.26 -17.79 20.55
CA THR A 56 -7.44 -18.69 19.39
C THR A 56 -8.72 -18.37 18.66
N TYR A 57 -8.57 -18.12 17.38
CA TYR A 57 -9.70 -17.96 16.48
C TYR A 57 -9.91 -19.28 15.76
N SER A 58 -10.99 -20.00 16.07
CA SER A 58 -11.50 -21.00 15.19
C SER A 58 -12.55 -20.37 14.29
N TYR A 59 -12.28 -20.38 13.04
CA TYR A 59 -13.20 -19.92 12.03
C TYR A 59 -13.80 -21.14 11.34
N SER A 60 -15.12 -21.32 11.43
CA SER A 60 -15.82 -22.35 10.67
C SER A 60 -16.48 -21.73 9.46
N VAL A 61 -16.10 -22.18 8.28
CA VAL A 61 -16.72 -21.83 6.99
C VAL A 61 -17.93 -22.69 6.69
N ASP A 62 -18.27 -23.63 7.57
CA ASP A 62 -19.24 -24.71 7.32
C ASP A 62 -20.70 -24.33 7.68
N THR A 63 -21.05 -23.05 7.72
CA THR A 63 -22.45 -22.68 7.86
C THR A 63 -23.08 -22.43 6.48
N PRO A 64 -24.32 -22.88 6.23
CA PRO A 64 -25.01 -22.69 4.96
C PRO A 64 -25.14 -21.24 4.51
N GLU A 65 -24.93 -20.30 5.41
CA GLU A 65 -25.09 -18.86 5.21
C GLU A 65 -23.76 -18.13 5.07
N GLY A 66 -22.63 -18.82 5.08
CA GLY A 66 -21.29 -18.21 4.97
C GLY A 66 -20.91 -17.34 6.17
N GLN A 67 -21.62 -17.42 7.28
CA GLN A 67 -21.30 -16.71 8.51
C GLN A 67 -20.42 -17.62 9.38
N GLY A 68 -19.15 -17.31 9.43
CA GLY A 68 -18.22 -17.99 10.32
C GLY A 68 -18.44 -17.60 11.77
N LEU A 69 -18.56 -18.59 12.64
CA LEU A 69 -18.47 -18.40 14.08
C LEU A 69 -17.03 -18.12 14.48
N ILE A 70 -16.76 -16.95 15.02
CA ILE A 70 -15.48 -16.66 15.67
C ILE A 70 -15.55 -17.24 17.08
N SER A 71 -15.05 -18.46 17.26
CA SER A 71 -14.90 -19.02 18.59
C SER A 71 -13.56 -18.59 19.18
N THR A 72 -13.63 -18.05 20.39
CA THR A 72 -12.45 -17.67 21.18
C THR A 72 -11.92 -18.82 22.05
N ILE A 73 -12.62 -19.94 22.05
CA ILE A 73 -12.23 -21.17 22.72
C ILE A 73 -11.90 -22.19 21.63
N PRO A 74 -10.71 -22.83 21.67
CA PRO A 74 -10.33 -23.80 20.65
C PRO A 74 -11.28 -25.01 20.67
N SER A 75 -11.51 -25.59 19.51
CA SER A 75 -12.10 -26.93 19.44
C SER A 75 -11.10 -27.99 19.94
N VAL A 76 -11.61 -29.15 20.28
CA VAL A 76 -10.81 -30.32 20.66
C VAL A 76 -9.79 -30.64 19.58
N LYS A 77 -10.16 -30.55 18.30
CA LYS A 77 -9.25 -30.74 17.16
C LYS A 77 -8.10 -29.74 17.19
N GLN A 78 -8.39 -28.45 17.31
CA GLN A 78 -7.39 -27.39 17.32
C GLN A 78 -6.42 -27.50 18.49
N LEU A 79 -6.94 -27.76 19.71
CA LEU A 79 -6.09 -28.00 20.87
C LEU A 79 -5.20 -29.24 20.68
N SER A 80 -5.77 -30.32 20.15
CA SER A 80 -5.03 -31.54 19.88
C SER A 80 -3.92 -31.36 18.85
N GLU A 81 -4.18 -30.57 17.77
CA GLU A 81 -3.17 -30.23 16.76
C GLU A 81 -2.03 -29.39 17.35
N GLN A 82 -2.34 -28.43 18.20
CA GLN A 82 -1.32 -27.62 18.88
C GLN A 82 -0.45 -28.50 19.82
N LEU A 83 -1.09 -29.37 20.58
CA LEU A 83 -0.37 -30.28 21.48
C LEU A 83 0.46 -31.33 20.74
N ARG A 84 0.02 -31.75 19.53
CA ARG A 84 0.78 -32.68 18.68
C ARG A 84 2.11 -32.15 18.19
N GLN A 85 2.28 -30.83 18.11
CA GLN A 85 3.57 -30.24 17.75
C GLN A 85 4.67 -30.54 18.79
N GLY A 86 4.26 -30.85 19.99
CA GLY A 86 5.17 -31.13 21.13
C GLY A 86 5.33 -32.60 21.56
N ILE A 87 4.70 -33.52 20.85
CA ILE A 87 4.77 -34.94 21.19
C ILE A 87 5.33 -35.80 20.04
N LYS A 88 5.73 -37.04 20.36
CA LYS A 88 6.22 -37.94 19.31
C LYS A 88 5.09 -38.29 18.33
N PRO A 89 5.40 -38.47 17.04
CA PRO A 89 4.39 -38.80 16.01
C PRO A 89 3.54 -40.04 16.33
N THR A 90 4.01 -40.94 17.18
CA THR A 90 3.32 -42.17 17.61
C THR A 90 2.40 -41.96 18.80
N GLU A 91 2.40 -40.79 19.45
CA GLU A 91 1.54 -40.52 20.59
C GLU A 91 0.18 -39.99 20.14
N SER A 92 -0.89 -40.53 20.74
CA SER A 92 -2.25 -40.04 20.51
C SER A 92 -2.72 -39.15 21.66
N ILE A 93 -3.62 -38.22 21.34
CA ILE A 93 -4.28 -37.29 22.27
C ILE A 93 -5.77 -37.52 22.22
N ALA A 94 -6.44 -37.60 23.38
CA ALA A 94 -7.89 -37.60 23.50
C ALA A 94 -8.30 -36.68 24.65
N ILE A 95 -9.40 -35.95 24.51
CA ILE A 95 -9.91 -34.99 25.49
C ILE A 95 -11.22 -35.53 26.05
N PHE A 96 -11.38 -35.51 27.36
CA PHE A 96 -12.50 -36.05 28.09
C PHE A 96 -13.15 -35.00 28.98
N LYS A 97 -14.47 -35.06 29.10
CA LYS A 97 -15.27 -34.33 30.09
C LYS A 97 -16.03 -35.33 30.95
N ALA A 98 -15.85 -35.29 32.26
CA ALA A 98 -16.54 -36.19 33.19
C ALA A 98 -16.46 -37.68 32.79
N GLY A 99 -15.32 -38.12 32.22
CA GLY A 99 -15.08 -39.47 31.79
C GLY A 99 -15.58 -39.83 30.38
N GLN A 100 -16.30 -38.95 29.70
CA GLN A 100 -16.70 -39.13 28.31
C GLN A 100 -15.73 -38.41 27.36
N GLN A 101 -15.34 -39.08 26.28
CA GLN A 101 -14.49 -38.50 25.25
C GLN A 101 -15.29 -37.52 24.43
N LYS A 102 -14.71 -36.31 24.26
CA LYS A 102 -15.30 -35.25 23.41
C LYS A 102 -14.97 -35.50 21.94
N SER A 103 -15.87 -35.03 21.06
CA SER A 103 -15.65 -35.07 19.63
C SER A 103 -14.65 -33.97 19.20
N GLU A 104 -14.09 -34.08 18.01
CA GLU A 104 -13.12 -33.11 17.49
C GLU A 104 -13.73 -31.71 17.31
N GLN A 105 -15.02 -31.61 17.09
CA GLN A 105 -15.77 -30.36 16.89
C GLN A 105 -16.20 -29.70 18.20
N ASP A 106 -16.18 -30.43 19.33
CA ASP A 106 -16.56 -29.85 20.61
C ASP A 106 -15.58 -28.76 21.03
N LEU A 107 -16.10 -27.72 21.66
CA LEU A 107 -15.25 -26.68 22.25
C LEU A 107 -14.61 -27.22 23.54
N VAL A 108 -13.37 -26.83 23.80
CA VAL A 108 -12.68 -27.14 25.05
C VAL A 108 -13.33 -26.39 26.21
N GLU A 109 -13.50 -27.07 27.36
CA GLU A 109 -14.13 -26.51 28.52
C GLU A 109 -13.25 -26.57 29.77
N GLU A 110 -13.55 -25.73 30.73
CA GLU A 110 -12.92 -25.77 32.06
C GLU A 110 -13.06 -27.15 32.70
N GLY A 111 -11.95 -27.70 33.16
CA GLY A 111 -11.91 -29.01 33.78
C GLY A 111 -11.92 -30.21 32.81
N ASP A 112 -11.84 -29.94 31.47
CA ASP A 112 -11.57 -31.03 30.52
C ASP A 112 -10.23 -31.69 30.83
N VAL A 113 -10.12 -32.99 30.55
CA VAL A 113 -8.89 -33.73 30.82
C VAL A 113 -8.28 -34.25 29.53
N VAL A 114 -7.11 -33.78 29.20
CA VAL A 114 -6.32 -34.22 28.05
C VAL A 114 -5.57 -35.49 28.44
N HIS A 115 -5.83 -36.58 27.78
CA HIS A 115 -5.13 -37.88 27.94
C HIS A 115 -4.14 -38.05 26.79
N PHE A 116 -2.92 -38.40 27.17
CA PHE A 116 -1.90 -38.79 26.21
C PHE A 116 -1.73 -40.32 26.26
N SER A 117 -1.43 -40.93 25.14
CA SER A 117 -1.22 -42.41 25.06
C SER A 117 -0.10 -42.94 25.96
N ASN A 118 0.81 -42.08 26.40
CA ASN A 118 1.84 -42.42 27.38
C ASN A 118 1.36 -42.46 28.84
N GLY A 119 0.05 -42.33 29.08
CA GLY A 119 -0.60 -42.31 30.39
C GLY A 119 -0.61 -40.95 31.11
N LYS A 120 -0.01 -39.90 30.53
CA LYS A 120 -0.06 -38.56 31.10
C LYS A 120 -1.45 -37.97 30.96
N LYS A 121 -1.89 -37.19 31.94
CA LYS A 121 -3.17 -36.47 31.95
C LYS A 121 -2.92 -35.05 32.37
N LEU A 122 -3.54 -34.11 31.65
CA LEU A 122 -3.53 -32.67 31.96
C LEU A 122 -4.96 -32.17 32.12
N VAL A 123 -5.21 -31.42 33.16
CA VAL A 123 -6.51 -30.75 33.36
C VAL A 123 -6.48 -29.40 32.68
N VAL A 124 -7.49 -29.11 31.85
CA VAL A 124 -7.62 -27.83 31.16
C VAL A 124 -8.13 -26.77 32.14
N ARG A 125 -7.41 -25.68 32.20
CA ARG A 125 -7.86 -24.46 32.83
C ARG A 125 -8.07 -23.41 31.76
N LEU A 126 -9.30 -22.90 31.67
CA LEU A 126 -9.62 -21.77 30.80
C LEU A 126 -9.32 -20.48 31.56
N GLU A 127 -8.21 -19.87 31.30
CA GLU A 127 -8.02 -18.47 31.70
C GLU A 127 -8.70 -17.57 30.67
N SER A 128 -9.45 -16.57 31.14
CA SER A 128 -9.73 -15.40 30.33
C SER A 128 -8.38 -14.75 30.07
N GLY A 129 -7.82 -14.99 28.89
CA GLY A 129 -6.54 -14.41 28.53
C GLY A 129 -6.66 -12.91 28.69
N ALA A 130 -5.88 -12.32 29.58
CA ALA A 130 -5.73 -10.89 29.60
C ALA A 130 -5.32 -10.48 28.21
N LEU A 131 -6.15 -9.74 27.50
CA LEU A 131 -5.83 -9.19 26.18
C LEU A 131 -4.75 -8.11 26.40
N ASN A 132 -3.57 -8.52 26.84
CA ASN A 132 -2.50 -7.62 27.23
C ASN A 132 -2.32 -6.55 26.16
N GLY A 133 -2.71 -5.33 26.47
CA GLY A 133 -2.56 -4.18 25.61
C GLY A 133 -1.71 -3.13 26.28
N LYS A 134 -1.63 -1.98 25.66
CA LYS A 134 -0.94 -0.83 26.22
C LYS A 134 -1.67 0.45 25.87
N LEU A 135 -2.10 1.18 26.89
CA LEU A 135 -2.61 2.53 26.77
C LEU A 135 -1.50 3.52 27.12
N THR A 136 -1.22 4.47 26.24
CA THR A 136 -0.17 5.47 26.46
C THR A 136 -0.69 6.87 26.15
N ILE A 137 -0.18 7.87 26.84
CA ILE A 137 -0.40 9.28 26.54
C ILE A 137 0.89 9.83 25.96
N VAL A 138 0.81 10.44 24.76
CA VAL A 138 1.99 10.95 24.07
C VAL A 138 2.69 12.02 24.89
N ASN A 139 1.91 12.96 25.46
CA ASN A 139 2.41 14.01 26.35
C ASN A 139 1.69 13.87 27.71
N PRO A 140 2.28 13.16 28.68
CA PRO A 140 1.62 12.86 29.94
C PRO A 140 1.55 14.06 30.92
N GLN A 141 1.99 15.25 30.50
CA GLN A 141 1.88 16.47 31.28
C GLN A 141 1.13 17.55 30.50
N ILE A 142 0.17 18.19 31.13
CA ILE A 142 -0.54 19.37 30.64
C ILE A 142 -0.52 20.51 31.66
N THR A 143 -0.65 21.72 31.16
CA THR A 143 -0.64 22.92 32.03
C THR A 143 -2.07 23.28 32.45
N GLN A 144 -2.24 23.62 33.72
CA GLN A 144 -3.50 24.08 34.27
C GLN A 144 -4.01 25.32 33.52
N SER A 145 -5.31 25.36 33.26
CA SER A 145 -6.06 26.48 32.64
C SER A 145 -5.64 26.90 31.23
N GLU A 146 -4.76 26.13 30.58
CA GLU A 146 -4.36 26.35 29.19
C GLU A 146 -5.10 25.38 28.25
N LYS A 147 -5.43 25.86 27.03
CA LYS A 147 -6.00 25.04 25.96
C LYS A 147 -4.93 24.14 25.33
N GLN A 148 -5.12 22.84 25.36
CA GLN A 148 -4.12 21.88 24.92
C GLN A 148 -4.77 20.68 24.21
N GLU A 149 -3.95 19.92 23.51
CA GLU A 149 -4.32 18.64 22.94
C GLU A 149 -3.78 17.49 23.80
N ILE A 150 -4.60 16.49 24.04
CA ILE A 150 -4.20 15.22 24.64
C ILE A 150 -4.33 14.13 23.59
N VAL A 151 -3.25 13.37 23.40
CA VAL A 151 -3.22 12.24 22.47
C VAL A 151 -3.00 10.94 23.23
N LEU A 152 -3.97 10.03 23.13
CA LEU A 152 -3.88 8.68 23.67
C LEU A 152 -3.70 7.69 22.55
N ASN A 153 -2.77 6.77 22.73
CA ASN A 153 -2.54 5.64 21.83
C ASN A 153 -2.86 4.34 22.55
N PHE A 154 -3.66 3.51 21.94
CA PHE A 154 -3.90 2.16 22.36
C PHE A 154 -3.27 1.17 21.37
N LYS A 155 -2.53 0.20 21.91
CA LYS A 155 -1.98 -0.93 21.19
C LYS A 155 -2.53 -2.20 21.82
N ALA A 156 -3.12 -3.07 21.00
CA ALA A 156 -3.55 -4.39 21.47
C ALA A 156 -2.34 -5.30 21.75
N GLY A 157 -2.43 -6.17 22.71
CA GLY A 157 -1.43 -7.21 22.99
C GLY A 157 -1.70 -8.49 22.20
N GLN A 158 -2.93 -8.67 21.74
CA GLN A 158 -3.37 -9.84 21.00
C GLN A 158 -4.27 -9.42 19.85
N ARG A 159 -4.32 -10.26 18.82
CA ARG A 159 -5.25 -10.07 17.72
C ARG A 159 -6.69 -10.26 18.18
N SER A 160 -7.53 -9.31 17.84
CA SER A 160 -8.96 -9.32 18.17
C SER A 160 -9.77 -8.78 17.00
N PRO A 161 -10.19 -9.63 16.06
CA PRO A 161 -10.78 -9.20 14.78
C PRO A 161 -12.18 -8.58 14.92
N ASN A 162 -12.88 -8.80 16.02
CA ASN A 162 -14.17 -8.19 16.31
C ASN A 162 -14.18 -7.70 17.75
N ALA A 163 -13.41 -6.65 18.00
CA ALA A 163 -13.22 -6.12 19.35
C ALA A 163 -14.04 -4.87 19.60
N SER A 164 -14.33 -4.65 20.86
CA SER A 164 -14.81 -3.38 21.39
C SER A 164 -13.73 -2.76 22.28
N PHE A 165 -13.58 -1.46 22.17
CA PHE A 165 -12.69 -0.67 23.00
C PHE A 165 -13.48 0.40 23.74
N GLU A 166 -13.31 0.46 25.04
CA GLU A 166 -13.90 1.48 25.91
C GLU A 166 -12.81 2.34 26.54
N LEU A 167 -13.04 3.63 26.58
CA LEU A 167 -12.18 4.58 27.27
C LEU A 167 -13.00 5.41 28.26
N ILE A 168 -12.59 5.41 29.51
CA ILE A 168 -13.14 6.27 30.57
C ILE A 168 -12.21 7.46 30.75
N ILE A 169 -12.75 8.64 30.53
CA ILE A 169 -12.08 9.92 30.67
C ILE A 169 -12.43 10.48 32.04
N PRO A 170 -11.46 10.81 32.90
CA PRO A 170 -11.72 11.37 34.21
C PRO A 170 -12.42 12.73 34.09
N LYS A 171 -13.36 13.00 35.00
CA LYS A 171 -14.19 14.22 35.00
C LYS A 171 -13.39 15.52 35.06
N GLU A 172 -12.21 15.49 35.66
CA GLU A 172 -11.31 16.62 35.79
C GLU A 172 -10.64 17.03 34.48
N ILE A 173 -10.71 16.15 33.47
CA ILE A 173 -10.25 16.40 32.09
C ILE A 173 -11.50 16.67 31.23
N PRO A 174 -11.95 17.92 31.12
CA PRO A 174 -13.18 18.24 30.41
C PRO A 174 -12.96 18.13 28.92
N VAL A 175 -13.63 17.16 28.28
CA VAL A 175 -13.57 16.92 26.83
C VAL A 175 -14.97 17.07 26.26
N LYS A 176 -15.10 17.83 25.20
CA LYS A 176 -16.34 17.94 24.43
C LYS A 176 -16.34 16.91 23.30
N VAL A 177 -17.50 16.36 22.96
CA VAL A 177 -17.61 15.32 21.93
C VAL A 177 -17.15 15.84 20.56
N GLU A 178 -17.47 17.07 20.24
CA GLU A 178 -17.05 17.73 18.99
C GLU A 178 -15.53 17.95 18.89
N ASP A 179 -14.80 17.90 20.00
CA ASP A 179 -13.35 18.05 20.07
C ASP A 179 -12.60 16.70 20.11
N ILE A 180 -13.32 15.57 19.96
CA ILE A 180 -12.73 14.24 19.95
C ILE A 180 -12.51 13.77 18.52
N TYR A 181 -11.31 13.34 18.24
CA TYR A 181 -10.90 12.74 16.97
C TYR A 181 -10.35 11.35 17.19
N VAL A 182 -10.63 10.46 16.26
CA VAL A 182 -10.21 9.07 16.29
C VAL A 182 -9.44 8.76 15.00
N ASN A 183 -8.31 8.08 15.14
CA ASN A 183 -7.63 7.44 14.05
C ASN A 183 -7.55 5.94 14.34
N ILE A 184 -8.25 5.14 13.56
CA ILE A 184 -8.21 3.68 13.61
C ILE A 184 -7.41 3.22 12.41
N ILE A 185 -6.44 2.41 12.64
CA ILE A 185 -5.49 1.84 11.67
C ILE A 185 -5.76 2.21 10.22
N GLY A 186 -4.90 3.03 9.64
CA GLY A 186 -4.91 3.31 8.20
C GLY A 186 -6.14 4.04 7.64
N ARG A 187 -6.98 4.63 8.51
CA ARG A 187 -8.21 5.31 8.07
C ARG A 187 -8.13 6.80 8.05
N GLY A 188 -7.04 7.34 8.53
CA GLY A 188 -6.89 8.76 8.78
C GLY A 188 -7.66 9.22 10.02
N GLU A 189 -7.45 10.46 10.39
CA GLU A 189 -8.08 11.10 11.52
C GLU A 189 -9.50 11.54 11.17
N VAL A 190 -10.47 11.13 11.96
CA VAL A 190 -11.89 11.44 11.79
C VAL A 190 -12.44 12.01 13.09
N GLN A 191 -13.27 13.03 12.99
CA GLN A 191 -14.03 13.49 14.16
C GLN A 191 -14.95 12.37 14.67
N LEU A 192 -14.95 12.12 15.98
CA LEU A 192 -15.65 11.00 16.59
C LEU A 192 -17.13 10.95 16.18
N ALA A 193 -17.80 12.09 16.10
CA ALA A 193 -19.19 12.22 15.69
C ALA A 193 -19.48 11.78 14.25
N ASN A 194 -18.44 11.60 13.42
CA ASN A 194 -18.57 11.17 12.04
C ASN A 194 -18.04 9.76 11.80
N LEU A 195 -17.62 9.05 12.83
CA LEU A 195 -16.96 7.75 12.71
C LEU A 195 -17.90 6.68 12.14
N ASP A 196 -19.14 6.64 12.58
CA ASP A 196 -20.17 5.71 12.14
C ASP A 196 -20.53 5.83 10.65
N LYS A 197 -20.20 6.95 10.03
CA LYS A 197 -20.44 7.21 8.60
C LYS A 197 -19.33 6.68 7.71
N GLN A 198 -18.25 6.15 8.30
CA GLN A 198 -17.11 5.67 7.53
C GLN A 198 -17.15 4.16 7.34
N SER A 199 -17.04 3.74 6.08
CA SER A 199 -16.79 2.35 5.74
C SER A 199 -15.36 1.94 6.08
N ILE A 200 -15.18 0.73 6.57
CA ILE A 200 -13.86 0.13 6.77
C ILE A 200 -13.31 -0.53 5.50
N GLY A 201 -13.96 -0.38 4.39
CA GLY A 201 -13.61 -1.13 3.22
C GLY A 201 -14.21 -2.53 3.24
N ARG A 202 -14.07 -3.21 2.13
CA ARG A 202 -14.64 -4.52 1.89
C ARG A 202 -13.67 -5.57 2.41
N VAL A 203 -13.90 -6.03 3.59
CA VAL A 203 -13.23 -7.24 4.07
C VAL A 203 -14.19 -8.38 3.83
N GLY A 204 -13.72 -9.48 3.28
CA GLY A 204 -14.55 -10.62 2.87
C GLY A 204 -15.75 -10.85 3.78
N THR A 205 -16.85 -11.18 3.21
CA THR A 205 -18.23 -11.14 3.75
C THR A 205 -18.47 -11.80 5.10
N ASN A 206 -17.53 -12.61 5.53
CA ASN A 206 -17.60 -13.29 6.82
C ASN A 206 -17.13 -12.42 7.98
N TYR A 207 -16.59 -11.25 7.69
CA TYR A 207 -16.21 -10.27 8.68
C TYR A 207 -17.14 -9.09 8.54
N SER A 208 -17.96 -8.85 9.52
CA SER A 208 -18.87 -7.69 9.57
C SER A 208 -18.13 -6.37 9.79
N TYR A 209 -16.98 -6.20 9.15
CA TYR A 209 -16.15 -5.00 9.25
C TYR A 209 -16.53 -3.90 8.26
N SER A 210 -17.73 -3.89 7.77
CA SER A 210 -18.15 -2.81 6.88
C SER A 210 -18.19 -1.43 7.55
N LYS A 211 -18.25 -1.40 8.88
CA LYS A 211 -18.30 -0.15 9.66
C LYS A 211 -17.61 -0.32 10.99
N VAL A 212 -16.83 0.70 11.38
CA VAL A 212 -16.51 0.95 12.78
C VAL A 212 -17.49 2.00 13.27
N GLY A 213 -18.20 1.72 14.34
CA GLY A 213 -19.18 2.63 14.89
C GLY A 213 -18.85 3.05 16.31
N ILE A 214 -19.45 4.14 16.73
CA ILE A 214 -19.56 4.50 18.13
C ILE A 214 -20.79 3.78 18.64
N SER A 215 -20.59 2.87 19.58
CA SER A 215 -21.73 2.25 20.25
C SER A 215 -22.30 3.14 21.34
N GLU A 216 -21.43 3.91 22.00
CA GLU A 216 -21.83 4.73 23.12
C GLU A 216 -20.85 5.90 23.36
N VAL A 217 -21.43 7.08 23.61
CA VAL A 217 -20.74 8.20 24.26
C VAL A 217 -21.62 8.68 25.39
N ALA A 218 -21.25 8.39 26.61
CA ALA A 218 -22.08 8.66 27.80
C ALA A 218 -21.31 9.41 28.87
N THR A 219 -22.02 10.23 29.63
CA THR A 219 -21.53 10.78 30.91
C THR A 219 -22.01 9.87 32.01
N ARG A 220 -21.09 9.35 32.80
CA ARG A 220 -21.37 8.43 33.91
C ARG A 220 -21.83 9.18 35.15
N GLY A 221 -22.41 8.46 36.10
CA GLY A 221 -22.91 9.03 37.34
C GLY A 221 -21.84 9.75 38.22
N ASP A 222 -20.56 9.37 38.07
CA ASP A 222 -19.44 10.03 38.74
C ASP A 222 -18.91 11.28 38.00
N GLY A 223 -19.52 11.61 36.86
CA GLY A 223 -19.13 12.72 35.97
C GLY A 223 -18.02 12.39 34.97
N SER A 224 -17.45 11.19 34.98
CA SER A 224 -16.53 10.74 33.95
C SER A 224 -17.24 10.49 32.61
N LYS A 225 -16.51 10.53 31.52
CA LYS A 225 -17.06 10.20 30.20
C LYS A 225 -16.60 8.82 29.74
N LEU A 226 -17.52 8.07 29.17
CA LEU A 226 -17.27 6.81 28.51
C LEU A 226 -17.35 7.00 26.98
N ILE A 227 -16.34 6.52 26.27
CA ILE A 227 -16.37 6.35 24.82
C ILE A 227 -16.25 4.86 24.54
N ARG A 228 -17.15 4.32 23.70
CA ARG A 228 -17.09 2.94 23.21
C ARG A 228 -17.02 2.90 21.70
N LEU A 229 -16.07 2.13 21.19
CA LEU A 229 -15.87 1.85 19.77
C LEU A 229 -16.05 0.34 19.54
N ASP A 230 -16.88 -0.04 18.58
CA ASP A 230 -17.17 -1.43 18.25
C ASP A 230 -16.64 -1.82 16.86
N ALA A 231 -16.65 -3.12 16.58
CA ALA A 231 -16.23 -3.72 15.33
C ALA A 231 -14.79 -3.36 14.94
N LEU A 232 -13.89 -3.35 15.91
CA LEU A 232 -12.47 -3.09 15.71
C LEU A 232 -11.72 -4.37 15.36
N ASP A 233 -10.83 -4.29 14.40
CA ASP A 233 -9.81 -5.30 14.14
C ASP A 233 -8.50 -4.89 14.80
N LEU A 234 -8.33 -5.31 16.05
CA LEU A 234 -7.14 -5.00 16.84
C LEU A 234 -6.03 -6.00 16.55
N ARG A 235 -4.83 -5.51 16.26
CA ARG A 235 -3.69 -6.34 15.85
C ARG A 235 -2.40 -5.87 16.50
N PRO A 236 -1.72 -6.72 17.28
CA PRO A 236 -0.49 -6.34 17.99
C PRO A 236 0.64 -5.90 17.05
N ASP A 237 0.67 -6.45 15.85
CA ASP A 237 1.72 -6.17 14.86
C ASP A 237 1.60 -4.78 14.23
N ASN A 238 0.47 -4.13 14.41
CA ASN A 238 0.20 -2.82 13.82
C ASN A 238 0.74 -1.62 14.60
N GLY A 239 1.38 -1.83 15.72
CA GLY A 239 1.84 -0.74 16.57
C GLY A 239 0.71 -0.05 17.32
N ILE A 240 0.11 1.00 16.78
CA ILE A 240 -1.03 1.70 17.38
C ILE A 240 -2.30 1.27 16.67
N ASP A 241 -3.25 0.67 17.40
CA ASP A 241 -4.52 0.24 16.84
C ASP A 241 -5.57 1.36 16.85
N VAL A 242 -5.63 2.10 17.95
CA VAL A 242 -6.54 3.23 18.12
C VAL A 242 -5.78 4.41 18.68
N GLN A 243 -5.89 5.55 18.01
CA GLN A 243 -5.43 6.84 18.54
C GLN A 243 -6.63 7.73 18.77
N LEU A 244 -6.73 8.28 19.96
CA LEU A 244 -7.73 9.28 20.33
C LEU A 244 -7.04 10.62 20.59
N LYS A 245 -7.53 11.68 19.96
CA LYS A 245 -7.06 13.04 20.16
C LYS A 245 -8.19 13.88 20.74
N PHE A 246 -7.92 14.50 21.87
CA PHE A 246 -8.81 15.45 22.51
C PHE A 246 -8.26 16.85 22.30
N LYS A 247 -8.90 17.61 21.44
CA LYS A 247 -8.53 19.00 21.17
C LYS A 247 -9.19 19.94 22.17
N ASN A 248 -8.62 21.13 22.33
CA ASN A 248 -9.16 22.20 23.17
C ASN A 248 -9.40 21.81 24.66
N VAL A 249 -8.65 20.87 25.20
CA VAL A 249 -8.79 20.48 26.61
C VAL A 249 -8.23 21.57 27.53
N THR A 250 -9.01 21.94 28.56
CA THR A 250 -8.59 22.91 29.56
C THR A 250 -8.84 22.32 30.93
N ALA A 251 -7.82 21.77 31.58
CA ALA A 251 -7.90 21.23 32.93
C ALA A 251 -7.76 22.34 33.96
N THR A 252 -8.68 22.41 34.90
CA THR A 252 -8.73 23.51 35.88
C THR A 252 -8.07 23.19 37.21
N LYS A 253 -7.77 21.91 37.48
CA LYS A 253 -7.24 21.47 38.80
C LYS A 253 -5.94 20.71 38.62
N ILE A 254 -4.91 21.10 39.37
CA ILE A 254 -3.62 20.39 39.44
C ILE A 254 -3.84 19.01 40.05
N GLY A 255 -3.16 17.99 39.50
CA GLY A 255 -3.22 16.64 40.01
C GLY A 255 -2.84 15.58 38.96
N ASN A 256 -2.88 14.34 39.38
CA ASN A 256 -2.72 13.19 38.52
C ASN A 256 -4.10 12.58 38.23
N TYR A 257 -4.43 12.42 36.98
CA TYR A 257 -5.71 11.91 36.51
C TYR A 257 -5.53 10.68 35.64
N ILE A 258 -6.35 9.66 35.85
CA ILE A 258 -6.18 8.36 35.28
C ILE A 258 -7.24 8.14 34.20
N PHE A 259 -6.81 7.94 32.96
CA PHE A 259 -7.61 7.35 31.91
C PHE A 259 -7.63 5.84 32.07
N LYS A 260 -8.78 5.23 31.92
CA LYS A 260 -8.95 3.78 32.01
C LYS A 260 -9.51 3.27 30.71
N SER A 261 -8.87 2.30 30.11
CA SER A 261 -9.42 1.59 28.97
C SER A 261 -9.83 0.18 29.36
N ARG A 262 -10.84 -0.29 28.66
CA ARG A 262 -11.29 -1.67 28.67
C ARG A 262 -11.46 -2.10 27.23
N TYR A 263 -11.07 -3.31 26.90
CA TYR A 263 -11.26 -3.86 25.57
C TYR A 263 -11.61 -5.34 25.70
N PHE A 264 -12.46 -5.80 24.81
CA PHE A 264 -13.00 -7.14 24.84
C PHE A 264 -13.44 -7.56 23.44
N ILE A 265 -13.48 -8.87 23.24
CA ILE A 265 -14.00 -9.45 22.01
C ILE A 265 -15.51 -9.59 22.19
N THR A 266 -16.27 -9.07 21.23
CA THR A 266 -17.71 -9.24 21.19
C THR A 266 -18.05 -10.48 20.38
N GLU A 267 -18.75 -11.43 20.98
CA GLU A 267 -19.35 -12.54 20.26
C GLU A 267 -20.75 -12.10 19.79
N PRO A 268 -20.94 -11.91 18.46
CA PRO A 268 -22.19 -11.33 17.94
C PRO A 268 -23.45 -12.09 18.30
N GLU A 269 -23.35 -13.42 18.41
CA GLU A 269 -24.50 -14.28 18.66
C GLU A 269 -24.89 -14.36 20.14
N LYS A 270 -23.98 -14.09 21.04
CA LYS A 270 -24.24 -14.23 22.48
C LYS A 270 -24.34 -12.93 23.23
N LEU A 271 -24.03 -11.78 22.60
CA LEU A 271 -23.90 -10.48 23.26
C LEU A 271 -22.97 -10.52 24.50
N ALA A 272 -22.15 -11.54 24.59
CA ALA A 272 -21.24 -11.80 25.69
C ALA A 272 -19.81 -11.41 25.30
N SER A 273 -19.08 -10.79 26.20
CA SER A 273 -17.66 -10.53 26.01
C SER A 273 -16.86 -11.79 26.32
N SER A 274 -15.98 -12.18 25.40
CA SER A 274 -15.01 -13.25 25.64
C SER A 274 -13.60 -12.66 25.59
N GLY A 275 -12.92 -12.74 26.69
CA GLY A 275 -11.62 -12.11 26.86
C GLY A 275 -11.73 -10.61 27.13
N GLU A 276 -11.19 -10.17 28.20
CA GLU A 276 -11.20 -8.77 28.64
C GLU A 276 -9.79 -8.35 29.02
N GLY A 277 -9.42 -7.15 28.61
CA GLY A 277 -8.20 -6.50 29.04
C GLY A 277 -8.50 -5.09 29.54
N SER A 278 -7.75 -4.63 30.51
CA SER A 278 -7.86 -3.26 31.01
C SER A 278 -6.49 -2.63 31.20
N GLU A 279 -6.38 -1.38 30.78
CA GLU A 279 -5.15 -0.60 30.89
C GLU A 279 -5.43 0.77 31.47
N THR A 280 -4.42 1.37 32.03
CA THR A 280 -4.50 2.72 32.56
C THR A 280 -3.37 3.59 32.04
N ALA A 281 -3.65 4.88 31.87
CA ALA A 281 -2.65 5.87 31.57
C ALA A 281 -2.88 7.12 32.42
N THR A 282 -1.82 7.65 32.97
CA THR A 282 -1.91 8.81 33.89
C THR A 282 -1.47 10.08 33.18
N ILE A 283 -2.28 11.12 33.27
CA ILE A 283 -1.91 12.47 32.87
C ILE A 283 -1.71 13.34 34.13
N GLN A 284 -0.66 14.13 34.12
CA GLN A 284 -0.35 15.08 35.17
C GLN A 284 -0.74 16.50 34.75
N VAL A 285 -1.61 17.16 35.51
CA VAL A 285 -1.89 18.58 35.34
C VAL A 285 -0.98 19.36 36.28
N VAL A 286 -0.20 20.25 35.73
CA VAL A 286 0.81 21.04 36.46
C VAL A 286 0.57 22.54 36.24
N ASN A 287 1.14 23.36 37.09
CA ASN A 287 1.13 24.83 36.96
C ASN A 287 2.42 25.39 36.39
N THR A 288 3.26 24.51 35.86
CA THR A 288 4.57 24.84 35.29
C THR A 288 4.57 24.59 33.76
N ILE A 289 5.73 24.68 33.16
CA ILE A 289 5.89 24.46 31.72
C ILE A 289 5.68 22.97 31.37
N ALA A 290 4.75 22.72 30.48
CA ALA A 290 4.53 21.41 29.91
C ALA A 290 4.97 21.38 28.44
N ASP A 291 5.34 20.19 27.95
CA ASP A 291 5.53 19.86 26.53
C ASP A 291 6.53 20.76 25.78
N PHE A 292 7.62 21.21 26.47
CA PHE A 292 8.68 21.93 25.78
C PHE A 292 9.37 21.01 24.76
N ARG A 293 9.15 21.27 23.48
CA ARG A 293 9.63 20.43 22.37
C ARG A 293 10.04 21.25 21.16
N LYS A 294 10.88 20.66 20.33
CA LYS A 294 11.09 21.14 18.96
C LYS A 294 10.01 20.55 18.04
N VAL A 295 9.62 21.32 17.04
CA VAL A 295 8.71 20.93 16.00
C VAL A 295 9.48 20.90 14.68
N ILE A 296 9.50 19.76 14.04
CA ILE A 296 10.05 19.60 12.70
C ILE A 296 8.90 19.75 11.72
N ASP A 297 8.98 20.77 10.89
CA ASP A 297 7.98 21.06 9.86
C ASP A 297 7.97 19.95 8.80
N ASN A 298 6.79 19.56 8.34
CA ASN A 298 6.61 18.54 7.31
C ASN A 298 6.47 19.11 5.89
N THR A 299 6.65 20.42 5.70
CA THR A 299 6.67 21.02 4.36
C THR A 299 7.76 20.42 3.49
N PRO A 300 7.67 20.50 2.15
CA PRO A 300 8.69 19.97 1.25
C PRO A 300 10.10 20.44 1.60
N PHE A 301 11.09 19.58 1.39
CA PHE A 301 12.47 19.85 1.76
C PHE A 301 13.02 21.14 1.13
N SER A 302 12.62 21.46 -0.09
CA SER A 302 13.00 22.69 -0.80
C SER A 302 12.57 23.99 -0.09
N GLN A 303 11.56 23.90 0.78
CA GLN A 303 11.02 25.03 1.55
C GLN A 303 11.59 25.12 2.97
N GLN A 304 12.42 24.15 3.36
CA GLN A 304 13.00 24.09 4.69
C GLN A 304 14.11 25.13 4.88
N ASN A 305 14.18 25.68 6.08
CA ASN A 305 15.22 26.64 6.45
C ASN A 305 16.00 26.13 7.67
N SER A 306 17.20 25.61 7.40
CA SER A 306 18.11 25.08 8.43
C SER A 306 18.59 26.11 9.47
N LYS A 307 18.43 27.40 9.16
CA LYS A 307 18.80 28.50 10.05
C LYS A 307 17.71 28.89 11.06
N THR A 308 16.62 28.14 11.06
CA THR A 308 15.48 28.37 11.98
C THR A 308 15.03 27.08 12.62
N LEU A 309 14.45 27.18 13.83
CA LEU A 309 13.86 26.05 14.55
C LEU A 309 12.60 26.50 15.28
N GLN A 310 11.51 25.79 15.11
CA GLN A 310 10.31 26.01 15.89
C GLN A 310 10.39 25.26 17.21
N LEU A 311 10.04 25.96 18.29
CA LEU A 311 9.91 25.41 19.64
C LEU A 311 8.50 25.71 20.17
N ASP A 312 7.85 24.68 20.66
CA ASP A 312 6.51 24.77 21.27
C ASP A 312 6.57 24.39 22.75
N TRP A 313 5.72 25.00 23.54
CA TRP A 313 5.50 24.64 24.94
C TRP A 313 4.15 25.16 25.43
N THR A 314 3.68 24.66 26.55
CA THR A 314 2.50 25.15 27.21
C THR A 314 2.86 25.64 28.61
N SER A 315 2.43 26.83 28.94
CA SER A 315 2.72 27.41 30.27
C SER A 315 1.77 28.56 30.60
N SER A 316 1.33 28.63 31.86
CA SER A 316 0.67 29.83 32.44
C SER A 316 1.68 30.91 32.89
N GLN A 317 2.96 30.59 32.82
CA GLN A 317 4.01 31.50 33.31
C GLN A 317 4.35 32.54 32.22
N LYS A 318 4.32 33.82 32.57
CA LYS A 318 4.69 34.93 31.68
C LYS A 318 6.20 35.20 31.74
N GLY A 319 6.72 35.86 30.72
CA GLY A 319 8.09 36.31 30.68
C GLY A 319 9.14 35.21 30.44
N LEU A 320 8.71 34.08 29.89
CA LEU A 320 9.61 33.01 29.45
C LEU A 320 10.42 33.44 28.25
N ARG A 321 11.68 33.06 28.22
CA ARG A 321 12.58 33.26 27.10
C ARG A 321 13.33 31.99 26.75
N VAL A 322 13.57 31.78 25.48
CA VAL A 322 14.39 30.67 24.98
C VAL A 322 15.87 31.11 25.10
N TYR A 323 16.64 30.30 25.78
CA TYR A 323 18.09 30.39 25.81
C TYR A 323 18.72 29.28 24.99
N GLN A 324 19.88 29.57 24.40
CA GLN A 324 20.65 28.61 23.61
C GLN A 324 22.07 28.43 24.18
N SER A 325 22.61 27.25 23.99
CA SER A 325 23.99 26.89 24.30
C SER A 325 24.63 26.19 23.12
N LEU A 326 25.89 26.50 22.81
CA LEU A 326 26.71 25.84 21.80
C LEU A 326 27.82 24.95 22.41
N ASP A 327 27.94 24.94 23.74
CA ASP A 327 29.02 24.31 24.50
C ASP A 327 28.52 23.23 25.47
N LYS A 328 27.44 22.52 25.06
CA LYS A 328 26.78 21.46 25.85
C LYS A 328 26.24 21.92 27.21
N GLY A 329 25.67 23.13 27.27
CA GLY A 329 25.02 23.64 28.44
C GLY A 329 25.95 24.31 29.49
N LYS A 330 27.22 24.54 29.17
CA LYS A 330 28.14 25.25 30.06
C LYS A 330 27.84 26.75 30.13
N THR A 331 27.54 27.35 28.97
CA THR A 331 27.13 28.75 28.90
C THR A 331 25.81 28.89 28.15
N TRP A 332 24.99 29.85 28.54
CA TRP A 332 23.67 30.11 27.98
C TRP A 332 23.53 31.58 27.57
N SER A 333 23.04 31.81 26.38
CA SER A 333 22.69 33.11 25.84
C SER A 333 21.25 33.17 25.36
N VAL A 334 20.62 34.34 25.37
CA VAL A 334 19.25 34.51 24.87
C VAL A 334 19.22 34.24 23.38
N SER A 335 18.31 33.37 22.92
CA SER A 335 18.10 33.12 21.51
C SER A 335 17.36 34.29 20.86
N LYS A 336 17.66 34.57 19.61
CA LYS A 336 16.84 35.45 18.77
C LYS A 336 15.57 34.67 18.35
N THR A 337 14.41 35.17 18.73
CA THR A 337 13.15 34.48 18.53
C THR A 337 12.06 35.40 17.95
N THR A 338 11.07 34.80 17.28
CA THR A 338 9.81 35.49 17.03
C THR A 338 8.96 35.51 18.30
N GLU A 339 8.18 36.55 18.50
CA GLU A 339 7.27 36.59 19.66
C GLU A 339 6.04 35.72 19.41
N ALA A 340 5.78 34.78 20.35
CA ALA A 340 4.50 34.09 20.44
C ALA A 340 4.37 33.38 21.80
N ASN A 341 3.19 33.36 22.38
CA ASN A 341 2.89 32.65 23.63
C ASN A 341 2.87 31.14 23.40
N GLY A 342 3.78 30.41 24.05
CA GLY A 342 3.83 28.96 23.99
C GLY A 342 4.37 28.38 22.67
N LYS A 343 4.72 29.24 21.71
CA LYS A 343 5.23 28.85 20.40
C LYS A 343 6.17 29.92 19.90
N THR A 344 7.39 29.56 19.52
CA THR A 344 8.35 30.53 18.98
C THR A 344 9.22 29.90 17.91
N LYS A 345 9.69 30.73 17.00
CA LYS A 345 10.69 30.34 15.99
C LYS A 345 12.05 30.96 16.39
N VAL A 346 13.01 30.11 16.68
CA VAL A 346 14.39 30.53 16.86
C VAL A 346 14.95 30.86 15.48
N LEU A 347 15.68 31.95 15.37
CA LEU A 347 16.25 32.50 14.12
C LEU A 347 17.78 32.49 14.18
N ASP A 348 18.38 32.66 13.00
CA ASP A 348 19.81 32.87 12.79
C ASP A 348 20.71 31.75 13.36
N LEU A 349 20.26 30.52 13.27
CA LEU A 349 21.09 29.37 13.59
C LEU A 349 22.23 29.24 12.60
N ILE A 350 23.41 28.86 13.09
CA ILE A 350 24.61 28.63 12.29
C ILE A 350 24.59 27.16 11.84
N GLU A 351 24.54 26.94 10.56
CA GLU A 351 24.57 25.57 9.99
C GLU A 351 25.83 24.81 10.41
N GLY A 352 25.71 23.53 10.63
CA GLY A 352 26.79 22.65 11.06
C GLY A 352 27.10 22.72 12.56
N LYS A 353 26.28 23.41 13.35
CA LYS A 353 26.50 23.54 14.79
C LYS A 353 25.44 22.80 15.62
N PRO A 354 25.87 22.13 16.69
CA PRO A 354 24.98 21.59 17.70
C PRO A 354 24.49 22.68 18.65
N TYR A 355 23.22 22.70 18.92
CA TYR A 355 22.58 23.61 19.89
C TYR A 355 21.89 22.80 20.97
N GLN A 356 21.84 23.44 22.17
CA GLN A 356 20.89 23.08 23.22
C GLN A 356 19.99 24.28 23.50
N PHE A 357 18.70 24.05 23.70
CA PHE A 357 17.70 25.07 24.01
C PHE A 357 17.04 24.74 25.32
N GLN A 358 16.79 25.79 26.14
CA GLN A 358 16.09 25.67 27.39
C GLN A 358 15.27 26.95 27.65
N LEU A 359 14.12 26.82 28.27
CA LEU A 359 13.34 27.97 28.70
C LEU A 359 13.85 28.47 30.07
N PHE A 360 13.96 29.78 30.17
CA PHE A 360 14.33 30.52 31.39
C PHE A 360 13.23 31.51 31.75
N ASN A 361 12.99 31.68 33.02
CA ASN A 361 12.05 32.68 33.55
C ASN A 361 12.66 34.07 33.59
N ALA A 362 11.89 35.08 34.01
CA ALA A 362 12.34 36.47 34.16
C ALA A 362 13.54 36.63 35.12
N ALA A 363 13.66 35.74 36.12
CA ALA A 363 14.81 35.73 37.05
C ALA A 363 16.03 35.00 36.49
N LYS A 364 16.06 34.69 35.19
CA LYS A 364 17.10 33.94 34.49
C LYS A 364 17.41 32.58 35.09
N LYS A 365 16.41 31.91 35.66
CA LYS A 365 16.51 30.53 36.13
C LYS A 365 15.94 29.57 35.08
N PRO A 366 16.59 28.41 34.79
CA PRO A 366 16.08 27.43 33.89
C PRO A 366 14.80 26.79 34.46
N VAL A 367 13.77 26.62 33.62
CA VAL A 367 12.44 26.13 34.02
C VAL A 367 11.90 25.01 33.12
N SER A 368 12.65 24.56 32.14
CA SER A 368 12.27 23.43 31.28
C SER A 368 13.38 22.39 31.16
N LYS A 369 13.05 21.27 30.53
CA LYS A 369 14.07 20.32 30.03
C LYS A 369 14.93 20.97 28.93
N ILE A 370 16.08 20.36 28.67
CA ILE A 370 16.97 20.77 27.58
C ILE A 370 16.55 20.04 26.29
N ILE A 371 16.46 20.79 25.20
CA ILE A 371 16.23 20.24 23.85
C ILE A 371 17.52 20.36 23.07
N SER A 372 17.96 19.26 22.46
CA SER A 372 19.12 19.23 21.56
C SER A 372 18.68 19.33 20.10
N HIS A 373 19.42 20.13 19.33
CA HIS A 373 19.20 20.31 17.90
C HIS A 373 20.54 20.49 17.19
N PHE A 374 20.67 19.92 16.01
CA PHE A 374 21.77 20.19 15.10
C PHE A 374 21.24 21.02 13.93
N ALA A 375 21.76 22.18 13.70
CA ALA A 375 21.34 23.05 12.62
C ALA A 375 21.88 22.54 11.27
N GLY A 376 20.98 22.17 10.36
CA GLY A 376 21.34 21.65 9.04
C GLY A 376 21.61 20.14 9.01
N LYS A 377 22.44 19.71 8.09
CA LYS A 377 22.72 18.32 7.75
C LYS A 377 23.85 17.77 8.61
N GLN A 378 23.62 16.67 9.30
CA GLN A 378 24.60 16.02 10.19
C GLN A 378 25.19 14.78 9.51
N ASP A 379 26.50 14.78 9.24
CA ASP A 379 27.18 13.67 8.56
C ASP A 379 27.10 12.38 9.42
N VAL A 380 26.63 11.31 8.81
CA VAL A 380 26.50 9.99 9.47
C VAL A 380 27.86 9.44 9.90
N LYS A 381 28.94 9.82 9.24
CA LYS A 381 30.29 9.35 9.54
C LYS A 381 30.80 9.79 10.91
N ILE A 382 30.32 10.92 11.44
CA ILE A 382 30.68 11.37 12.80
C ILE A 382 30.16 10.43 13.90
N PHE A 383 29.20 9.58 13.55
CA PHE A 383 28.66 8.56 14.45
C PHE A 383 29.33 7.19 14.26
N GLY A 384 30.29 7.07 13.34
CA GLY A 384 31.03 5.85 13.08
C GLY A 384 30.50 4.99 11.94
N VAL A 385 29.55 5.51 11.14
CA VAL A 385 29.17 4.91 9.85
C VAL A 385 30.37 5.02 8.92
N LYS A 386 30.72 3.94 8.22
CA LYS A 386 31.96 3.87 7.44
C LYS A 386 31.81 4.50 6.05
N GLY A 387 30.82 4.05 5.29
CA GLY A 387 30.64 4.49 3.90
C GLY A 387 31.83 4.16 3.01
N ASP A 388 32.55 3.09 3.31
CA ASP A 388 33.80 2.68 2.62
C ASP A 388 33.57 1.66 1.50
N GLY A 389 32.33 1.19 1.31
CA GLY A 389 31.98 0.19 0.32
C GLY A 389 32.37 -1.25 0.70
N ILE A 390 32.82 -1.47 1.93
CA ILE A 390 33.30 -2.76 2.45
C ILE A 390 32.49 -3.17 3.67
N ALA A 391 32.36 -2.28 4.65
CA ALA A 391 31.66 -2.55 5.90
C ALA A 391 30.14 -2.54 5.69
N ASP A 392 29.45 -3.46 6.37
CA ASP A 392 28.02 -3.39 6.54
C ASP A 392 27.67 -2.28 7.54
N ASP A 393 27.09 -1.20 7.03
CA ASP A 393 26.77 -0.02 7.82
C ASP A 393 25.36 -0.08 8.44
N THR A 394 24.58 -1.15 8.21
CA THR A 394 23.14 -1.24 8.54
C THR A 394 22.85 -0.91 9.98
N ASP A 395 23.46 -1.66 10.90
CA ASP A 395 23.15 -1.54 12.33
C ASP A 395 23.53 -0.17 12.86
N LYS A 396 24.66 0.37 12.36
CA LYS A 396 25.12 1.70 12.78
C LYS A 396 24.22 2.82 12.26
N ILE A 397 23.78 2.71 11.03
CA ILE A 397 22.79 3.65 10.45
C ILE A 397 21.48 3.59 11.25
N ASN A 398 20.98 2.40 11.56
CA ASN A 398 19.77 2.24 12.34
C ASN A 398 19.88 2.80 13.76
N GLU A 399 21.03 2.61 14.42
CA GLU A 399 21.33 3.23 15.71
C GLU A 399 21.26 4.77 15.64
N VAL A 400 21.89 5.35 14.61
CA VAL A 400 21.92 6.80 14.39
C VAL A 400 20.53 7.35 14.13
N ILE A 401 19.75 6.70 13.24
CA ILE A 401 18.36 7.09 12.93
C ILE A 401 17.52 7.05 14.22
N ALA A 402 17.57 5.99 14.99
CA ALA A 402 16.81 5.84 16.25
C ALA A 402 17.21 6.93 17.26
N LYS A 403 18.50 7.24 17.38
CA LYS A 403 19.01 8.29 18.27
C LYS A 403 18.52 9.68 17.85
N VAL A 404 18.57 9.99 16.55
CA VAL A 404 18.12 11.29 16.03
C VAL A 404 16.61 11.45 16.18
N SER A 405 15.83 10.41 15.90
CA SER A 405 14.37 10.39 16.10
C SER A 405 14.02 10.61 17.57
N LYS A 406 14.66 9.89 18.49
CA LYS A 406 14.46 10.05 19.94
C LYS A 406 14.74 11.48 20.41
N ASN A 407 15.66 12.16 19.77
CA ASN A 407 15.97 13.57 20.04
C ASN A 407 15.05 14.56 19.29
N GLY A 408 13.92 14.07 18.78
CA GLY A 408 12.89 14.84 18.10
C GLY A 408 13.20 15.13 16.62
N GLY A 409 14.10 14.37 15.99
CA GLY A 409 14.35 14.41 14.55
C GLY A 409 15.53 15.28 14.13
N GLY A 410 15.83 15.26 12.84
CA GLY A 410 16.95 15.99 12.19
C GLY A 410 17.29 15.43 10.83
N ILE A 411 18.27 16.05 10.17
CA ILE A 411 18.74 15.69 8.84
C ILE A 411 20.06 14.95 8.94
N LEU A 412 20.11 13.73 8.42
CA LEU A 412 21.31 12.90 8.31
C LEU A 412 21.91 13.03 6.91
N LEU A 413 23.17 13.39 6.83
CA LEU A 413 23.92 13.54 5.58
C LEU A 413 24.69 12.25 5.28
N PHE A 414 24.39 11.66 4.14
CA PHE A 414 25.25 10.70 3.47
C PHE A 414 26.10 11.47 2.47
N ASP A 415 27.32 11.81 2.86
CA ASP A 415 28.29 12.47 1.97
C ASP A 415 29.04 11.42 1.14
N LYS A 416 30.03 11.83 0.36
CA LYS A 416 30.81 10.95 -0.54
C LYS A 416 31.13 9.58 0.09
N GLY A 417 30.90 8.51 -0.66
CA GLY A 417 31.20 7.15 -0.25
C GLY A 417 30.10 6.16 -0.63
N THR A 418 30.33 4.89 -0.33
CA THR A 418 29.39 3.80 -0.59
C THR A 418 28.99 3.16 0.73
N PHE A 419 27.74 3.34 1.11
CA PHE A 419 27.15 2.85 2.35
C PHE A 419 26.42 1.54 2.05
N LEU A 420 26.94 0.43 2.58
CA LEU A 420 26.36 -0.89 2.36
C LEU A 420 25.28 -1.17 3.40
N VAL A 421 24.08 -1.57 2.95
CA VAL A 421 22.94 -1.76 3.84
C VAL A 421 22.11 -3.00 3.50
N ARG A 422 21.54 -3.64 4.53
CA ARG A 422 20.45 -4.62 4.43
C ARG A 422 19.10 -3.89 4.56
N THR A 423 18.56 -3.76 5.77
CA THR A 423 17.31 -3.04 6.04
C THR A 423 17.54 -1.82 6.92
N VAL A 424 17.31 -0.66 6.35
CA VAL A 424 17.33 0.61 7.06
C VAL A 424 15.95 0.89 7.65
N GLN A 425 15.87 1.00 8.97
CA GLN A 425 14.65 1.28 9.72
C GLN A 425 14.41 2.79 9.79
N LEU A 426 13.52 3.30 8.96
CA LEU A 426 13.18 4.72 8.95
C LEU A 426 12.36 5.11 10.18
N LYS A 427 12.53 6.32 10.68
CA LYS A 427 11.85 6.83 11.87
C LYS A 427 11.36 8.25 11.67
N SER A 428 10.28 8.56 12.37
CA SER A 428 9.61 9.86 12.31
C SER A 428 10.56 11.03 12.54
N ASN A 429 10.39 12.06 11.74
CA ASN A 429 11.16 13.30 11.76
C ASN A 429 12.66 13.12 11.47
N VAL A 430 13.08 12.00 10.88
CA VAL A 430 14.47 11.80 10.43
C VAL A 430 14.53 11.83 8.91
N TRP A 431 15.30 12.75 8.37
CA TRP A 431 15.47 12.94 6.95
C TRP A 431 16.86 12.47 6.52
N LEU A 432 16.92 11.71 5.45
CA LEU A 432 18.15 11.22 4.85
C LEU A 432 18.48 12.07 3.63
N TYR A 433 19.59 12.75 3.66
CA TYR A 433 20.08 13.52 2.52
C TYR A 433 21.25 12.78 1.87
N VAL A 434 21.03 12.28 0.66
CA VAL A 434 22.03 11.55 -0.13
C VAL A 434 22.71 12.54 -1.08
N ALA A 435 23.93 12.96 -0.77
CA ALA A 435 24.64 13.98 -1.53
C ALA A 435 25.22 13.41 -2.84
N LYS A 436 25.49 14.29 -3.80
CA LYS A 436 26.21 13.93 -5.03
C LYS A 436 27.54 13.24 -4.68
N GLY A 437 27.77 12.05 -5.22
CA GLY A 437 28.94 11.21 -4.93
C GLY A 437 28.76 10.25 -3.76
N ALA A 438 27.61 10.26 -3.08
CA ALA A 438 27.22 9.23 -2.15
C ALA A 438 26.40 8.14 -2.86
N THR A 439 26.61 6.90 -2.47
CA THR A 439 25.83 5.75 -2.92
C THR A 439 25.38 4.95 -1.71
N ILE A 440 24.07 4.78 -1.53
CA ILE A 440 23.51 3.79 -0.60
C ILE A 440 23.23 2.53 -1.41
N LYS A 441 23.86 1.43 -1.03
CA LYS A 441 23.90 0.20 -1.82
C LYS A 441 23.40 -0.98 -1.00
N ALA A 442 22.42 -1.70 -1.54
CA ALA A 442 21.96 -2.93 -0.93
C ALA A 442 23.03 -4.01 -0.97
N ILE A 443 23.22 -4.72 0.13
CA ILE A 443 23.91 -5.99 0.17
C ILE A 443 22.90 -7.13 0.19
N LYS A 444 23.40 -8.35 -0.02
CA LYS A 444 22.56 -9.54 -0.11
C LYS A 444 21.89 -9.84 1.24
N GLY A 445 20.60 -10.09 1.20
CA GLY A 445 19.80 -10.46 2.36
C GLY A 445 18.88 -9.37 2.87
N ALA A 446 18.06 -9.73 3.85
CA ALA A 446 17.24 -8.85 4.64
C ALA A 446 17.38 -9.22 6.12
N ASP A 447 17.16 -8.28 7.03
CA ASP A 447 17.37 -8.53 8.45
C ASP A 447 16.32 -9.46 9.05
N SER A 448 15.13 -9.48 8.46
CA SER A 448 14.08 -10.32 8.98
C SER A 448 13.12 -10.73 7.86
N PRO A 449 12.98 -12.03 7.63
CA PRO A 449 11.85 -12.52 6.85
C PRO A 449 10.57 -12.16 7.61
N GLU A 450 9.62 -11.56 6.92
CA GLU A 450 8.33 -11.22 7.49
C GLU A 450 7.30 -12.23 7.00
N LEU A 451 6.56 -12.79 7.95
CA LEU A 451 5.37 -13.55 7.66
C LEU A 451 4.18 -12.58 7.55
N THR A 452 3.20 -12.92 6.75
CA THR A 452 2.01 -12.10 6.62
C THR A 452 1.19 -12.12 7.91
N TRP A 453 0.37 -11.11 8.11
CA TRP A 453 -0.53 -11.03 9.27
C TRP A 453 -1.52 -12.16 9.37
N PHE A 454 -1.95 -12.65 8.23
CA PHE A 454 -3.02 -13.59 8.13
C PHE A 454 -2.55 -15.01 8.22
N SER A 455 -1.27 -15.23 7.92
CA SER A 455 -0.71 -16.56 7.88
C SER A 455 0.77 -16.53 8.11
N ASP A 456 1.23 -17.42 8.93
CA ASP A 456 2.63 -17.83 9.04
C ASP A 456 2.98 -18.90 8.01
N ARG A 457 2.03 -19.33 7.19
CA ARG A 457 2.19 -20.34 6.15
C ARG A 457 2.44 -19.71 4.79
N LYS A 458 3.14 -20.47 3.96
CA LYS A 458 3.28 -20.13 2.54
C LYS A 458 1.93 -20.22 1.86
N TYR A 459 1.64 -19.26 0.99
CA TYR A 459 0.53 -19.31 0.07
C TYR A 459 0.94 -18.74 -1.28
N ARG A 460 0.19 -19.05 -2.32
CA ARG A 460 0.51 -18.66 -3.69
C ARG A 460 -0.34 -17.50 -4.15
N SER A 461 0.29 -16.53 -4.75
CA SER A 461 -0.39 -15.43 -5.40
C SER A 461 -1.12 -15.90 -6.66
N GLY A 462 -2.21 -15.21 -7.00
CA GLY A 462 -2.91 -15.46 -8.26
C GLY A 462 -3.65 -16.78 -8.35
N LEU A 463 -3.82 -17.47 -7.24
CA LEU A 463 -4.54 -18.73 -7.23
C LEU A 463 -6.03 -18.52 -7.44
N SER A 464 -6.65 -19.51 -8.09
CA SER A 464 -8.09 -19.66 -8.11
C SER A 464 -8.63 -19.86 -6.68
N PRO A 465 -9.88 -19.44 -6.40
CA PRO A 465 -10.56 -19.74 -5.15
C PRO A 465 -10.64 -21.21 -4.80
N THR A 466 -10.56 -22.08 -5.79
CA THR A 466 -10.65 -23.54 -5.63
C THR A 466 -9.30 -24.24 -5.50
N ASP A 467 -8.19 -23.52 -5.68
CA ASP A 467 -6.87 -24.10 -5.48
C ASP A 467 -6.70 -24.64 -4.07
N LYS A 468 -6.19 -25.86 -3.97
CA LYS A 468 -5.84 -26.47 -2.68
C LYS A 468 -4.64 -25.71 -2.07
N GLY A 469 -4.69 -25.48 -0.78
CA GLY A 469 -3.58 -24.85 -0.08
C GLY A 469 -4.05 -23.96 1.05
N PRO A 470 -3.82 -22.66 0.99
CA PRO A 470 -4.07 -21.77 2.13
C PRO A 470 -5.54 -21.60 2.51
N TYR A 471 -6.46 -22.21 1.81
CA TYR A 471 -7.90 -22.05 2.02
C TYR A 471 -8.47 -22.68 3.29
N GLU A 472 -7.73 -23.54 3.92
CA GLU A 472 -8.10 -24.05 5.24
C GLU A 472 -8.14 -22.96 6.31
N ASN A 473 -7.40 -21.87 6.06
CA ASN A 473 -7.42 -20.67 6.89
C ASN A 473 -8.09 -19.52 6.11
N PRO A 474 -9.32 -19.11 6.46
CA PRO A 474 -10.05 -18.05 5.76
C PRO A 474 -9.31 -16.72 5.71
N GLU A 475 -8.46 -16.44 6.68
CA GLU A 475 -7.67 -15.22 6.72
C GLU A 475 -6.72 -15.08 5.52
N ASN A 476 -6.28 -16.17 4.94
CA ASN A 476 -5.43 -16.15 3.77
C ASN A 476 -6.15 -15.64 2.51
N TRP A 477 -7.47 -15.65 2.49
CA TRP A 477 -8.22 -15.13 1.35
C TRP A 477 -8.12 -13.62 1.22
N LEU A 478 -8.00 -12.93 2.33
CA LEU A 478 -7.86 -11.48 2.35
C LEU A 478 -6.55 -11.00 1.69
N THR A 479 -5.61 -11.92 1.54
CA THR A 479 -4.29 -11.63 0.98
C THR A 479 -4.07 -12.22 -0.42
N LYS A 480 -5.12 -12.75 -1.06
CA LYS A 480 -5.06 -13.34 -2.40
C LYS A 480 -4.85 -12.34 -3.51
N GLN A 481 -4.22 -11.26 -3.22
CA GLN A 481 -3.66 -10.35 -4.20
C GLN A 481 -2.19 -10.70 -4.43
N ASP A 482 -1.39 -9.78 -4.88
CA ASP A 482 0.03 -10.06 -4.98
C ASP A 482 0.62 -10.26 -3.59
N VAL A 483 1.11 -11.48 -3.33
CA VAL A 483 1.67 -11.84 -2.02
C VAL A 483 2.81 -10.91 -1.64
N GLY A 484 3.58 -10.44 -2.62
CA GLY A 484 4.63 -9.45 -2.41
C GLY A 484 4.15 -8.19 -1.69
N HIS A 485 2.89 -7.80 -1.85
CA HIS A 485 2.32 -6.65 -1.15
C HIS A 485 2.10 -6.87 0.35
N THR A 486 2.11 -8.10 0.82
CA THR A 486 1.88 -8.43 2.24
C THR A 486 3.15 -8.52 3.08
N TYR A 487 4.32 -8.46 2.45
CA TYR A 487 5.63 -8.54 3.10
C TYR A 487 6.28 -7.16 3.12
N PHE A 488 6.27 -6.49 4.24
CA PHE A 488 6.76 -5.12 4.35
C PHE A 488 8.21 -5.04 4.82
N LYS A 489 8.59 -5.81 5.84
CA LYS A 489 9.94 -5.76 6.44
C LYS A 489 11.04 -6.31 5.52
N ASN A 490 10.64 -7.00 4.46
CA ASN A 490 11.54 -7.52 3.44
C ASN A 490 11.93 -6.41 2.44
N ALA A 491 12.55 -5.35 2.93
CA ALA A 491 12.87 -4.15 2.17
C ALA A 491 14.25 -3.59 2.54
N MET A 492 14.85 -2.81 1.62
CA MET A 492 16.07 -2.07 1.87
C MET A 492 15.84 -0.89 2.81
N PHE A 493 14.70 -0.20 2.66
CA PHE A 493 14.22 0.84 3.56
C PHE A 493 12.80 0.50 4.02
N PHE A 494 12.58 0.48 5.31
CA PHE A 494 11.30 0.14 5.88
C PHE A 494 10.80 1.19 6.87
N ALA A 495 9.52 1.53 6.78
CA ALA A 495 8.82 2.32 7.77
C ALA A 495 7.41 1.79 8.02
N GLU A 496 7.00 1.77 9.29
CA GLU A 496 5.63 1.45 9.68
C GLU A 496 5.15 2.47 10.70
N ARG A 497 4.02 3.14 10.39
CA ARG A 497 3.36 4.14 11.26
C ARG A 497 4.29 5.29 11.68
N GLU A 498 5.18 5.63 10.82
CA GLU A 498 6.09 6.75 11.01
C GLU A 498 5.57 7.99 10.28
N ASP A 499 5.96 9.15 10.74
CA ASP A 499 5.52 10.43 10.22
C ASP A 499 6.70 11.32 9.83
N ASN A 500 6.53 12.12 8.77
CA ASN A 500 7.51 13.12 8.35
C ASN A 500 8.90 12.52 8.06
N ILE A 501 8.93 11.60 7.08
CA ILE A 501 10.15 10.97 6.59
C ILE A 501 10.52 11.57 5.23
N LYS A 502 11.79 11.95 5.06
CA LYS A 502 12.28 12.41 3.77
C LYS A 502 13.55 11.67 3.37
N ILE A 503 13.64 11.29 2.10
CA ILE A 503 14.82 10.72 1.46
C ILE A 503 15.11 11.58 0.24
N ILE A 504 16.06 12.50 0.37
CA ILE A 504 16.27 13.60 -0.57
C ILE A 504 17.72 13.66 -0.98
N GLY A 505 17.98 14.13 -2.17
CA GLY A 505 19.31 14.43 -2.63
C GLY A 505 19.55 14.09 -4.09
N ASN A 506 20.77 14.25 -4.55
CA ASN A 506 21.19 13.96 -5.92
C ASN A 506 22.36 12.95 -5.95
N GLY A 507 22.41 12.12 -4.94
CA GLY A 507 23.24 10.92 -4.92
C GLY A 507 22.54 9.72 -5.51
N ARG A 508 23.02 8.55 -5.18
CA ARG A 508 22.54 7.29 -5.75
C ARG A 508 22.05 6.32 -4.68
N ILE A 509 20.95 5.63 -4.99
CA ILE A 509 20.44 4.49 -4.22
C ILE A 509 20.31 3.31 -5.18
N THR A 510 20.93 2.18 -4.85
CA THR A 510 20.98 1.03 -5.74
C THR A 510 20.75 -0.30 -5.01
N GLY A 511 19.92 -1.15 -5.60
CA GLY A 511 19.81 -2.54 -5.20
C GLY A 511 20.98 -3.42 -5.63
N ASP A 512 21.82 -2.93 -6.55
CA ASP A 512 23.06 -3.57 -7.06
C ASP A 512 22.88 -5.04 -7.51
N GLY A 513 21.66 -5.44 -7.86
CA GLY A 513 21.31 -6.83 -8.20
C GLY A 513 21.10 -7.74 -6.98
N ASN A 514 21.14 -7.19 -5.75
CA ASN A 514 20.91 -7.93 -4.51
C ASN A 514 19.44 -7.93 -4.08
N LEU A 515 18.60 -7.05 -4.66
CA LEU A 515 17.16 -7.08 -4.49
C LEU A 515 16.51 -8.04 -5.49
N VAL A 516 15.54 -8.83 -5.02
CA VAL A 516 14.92 -9.91 -5.81
C VAL A 516 13.76 -9.35 -6.64
N THR A 517 13.65 -9.82 -7.89
CA THR A 517 12.55 -9.46 -8.81
C THR A 517 11.72 -10.65 -9.25
N SER A 518 12.11 -11.88 -8.91
CA SER A 518 11.45 -13.08 -9.41
C SER A 518 10.07 -13.28 -8.77
N ASP A 519 9.14 -13.88 -9.52
CA ASP A 519 7.82 -14.27 -9.02
C ASP A 519 7.86 -15.26 -7.84
N LYS A 520 9.03 -15.85 -7.57
CA LYS A 520 9.26 -16.64 -6.35
C LYS A 520 9.13 -15.84 -5.05
N VAL A 521 9.27 -14.53 -5.12
CA VAL A 521 8.91 -13.63 -4.03
C VAL A 521 7.48 -13.85 -3.60
N MET A 522 6.63 -14.08 -4.57
CA MET A 522 5.20 -14.32 -4.38
C MET A 522 4.90 -15.64 -3.68
N ASN A 523 5.83 -16.57 -3.66
CA ASN A 523 5.69 -17.89 -3.06
C ASN A 523 6.41 -18.02 -1.71
N ASN A 524 6.78 -16.90 -1.12
CA ASN A 524 7.27 -16.84 0.23
C ASN A 524 8.43 -17.80 0.56
N ASP A 525 9.49 -17.74 -0.18
CA ASP A 525 10.75 -18.23 0.31
C ASP A 525 11.48 -17.11 1.04
N ALA A 526 11.13 -16.92 2.29
CA ALA A 526 11.44 -15.75 3.09
C ALA A 526 12.92 -15.67 3.55
N ASN A 527 13.79 -16.56 3.07
CA ASN A 527 15.13 -16.68 3.59
C ASN A 527 16.00 -15.48 3.20
N ASN A 528 16.08 -14.50 4.11
CA ASN A 528 17.05 -13.42 4.10
C ASN A 528 17.23 -12.72 2.75
N ARG A 529 16.14 -12.30 2.13
CA ARG A 529 16.20 -11.54 0.89
C ARG A 529 15.31 -10.32 0.97
N ALA A 530 15.81 -9.21 0.49
CA ALA A 530 15.02 -8.03 0.22
C ALA A 530 14.49 -8.08 -1.21
N ASP A 531 13.26 -7.65 -1.41
CA ASP A 531 12.60 -7.60 -2.72
C ASP A 531 12.02 -6.22 -3.03
N LYS A 532 12.13 -5.29 -2.09
CA LYS A 532 11.67 -3.90 -2.23
C LYS A 532 12.80 -2.95 -1.87
N MET A 533 12.86 -1.82 -2.57
CA MET A 533 13.74 -0.76 -2.13
C MET A 533 13.11 0.03 -0.98
N PHE A 534 11.91 0.54 -1.16
CA PHE A 534 11.18 1.26 -0.13
C PHE A 534 9.86 0.55 0.16
N ALA A 535 9.61 0.19 1.41
CA ALA A 535 8.33 -0.30 1.90
C ALA A 535 7.81 0.62 3.01
N LEU A 536 6.67 1.25 2.75
CA LEU A 536 6.03 2.20 3.66
C LEU A 536 4.65 1.71 4.03
N LYS A 537 4.42 1.47 5.31
CA LYS A 537 3.17 0.92 5.81
C LYS A 537 2.53 1.88 6.80
N LEU A 538 1.34 2.39 6.48
CA LEU A 538 0.56 3.25 7.37
C LEU A 538 1.34 4.51 7.83
N CYS A 539 2.19 5.04 6.98
CA CYS A 539 2.97 6.24 7.25
C CYS A 539 2.22 7.50 6.81
N THR A 540 2.76 8.66 7.19
CA THR A 540 2.24 9.96 6.75
C THR A 540 3.39 10.93 6.44
N ASN A 541 3.13 11.90 5.57
CA ASN A 541 4.08 12.98 5.25
C ASN A 541 5.44 12.45 4.76
N ILE A 542 5.42 11.77 3.64
CA ILE A 542 6.59 11.14 3.03
C ILE A 542 7.07 11.98 1.85
N GLU A 543 8.39 12.21 1.75
CA GLU A 543 9.02 12.83 0.60
C GLU A 543 10.20 11.98 0.12
N ILE A 544 10.19 11.59 -1.15
CA ILE A 544 11.29 10.86 -1.79
C ILE A 544 11.62 11.57 -3.09
N GLY A 545 12.86 12.04 -3.22
CA GLY A 545 13.21 12.71 -4.47
C GLY A 545 14.58 13.35 -4.53
N GLY A 546 14.78 14.02 -5.64
CA GLY A 546 15.95 14.82 -5.90
C GLY A 546 15.91 16.20 -5.23
N ILE A 547 16.74 17.09 -5.71
CA ILE A 547 16.65 18.52 -5.37
C ILE A 547 15.51 19.08 -6.23
N GLU A 548 14.42 19.48 -5.59
CA GLU A 548 13.22 19.95 -6.29
C GLU A 548 13.54 21.15 -7.20
N ARG A 549 13.05 21.09 -8.42
CA ARG A 549 13.01 22.19 -9.38
C ARG A 549 11.55 22.52 -9.70
N LYS A 550 11.27 23.79 -9.94
CA LYS A 550 9.93 24.29 -10.26
C LYS A 550 9.58 24.13 -11.74
N GLU A 551 10.61 23.92 -12.57
CA GLU A 551 10.43 23.77 -14.02
C GLU A 551 9.86 22.40 -14.35
N ASP A 552 9.09 22.33 -15.43
CA ASP A 552 8.56 21.09 -15.98
C ASP A 552 9.66 20.27 -16.65
N LEU A 553 9.63 18.98 -16.41
CA LEU A 553 10.50 18.00 -17.07
C LEU A 553 9.90 17.56 -18.39
N TRP A 554 10.68 17.65 -19.45
CA TRP A 554 10.33 17.23 -20.81
C TRP A 554 11.34 16.23 -21.35
N TYR A 555 11.06 15.68 -22.55
CA TYR A 555 11.95 14.73 -23.19
C TYR A 555 12.30 15.17 -24.62
N ASP A 556 13.59 15.22 -24.92
CA ASP A 556 14.13 15.44 -26.26
C ASP A 556 14.49 14.11 -26.90
N GLU A 557 13.65 13.66 -27.84
CA GLU A 557 13.85 12.36 -28.50
C GLU A 557 15.10 12.34 -29.40
N GLY A 558 15.46 13.47 -29.99
CA GLY A 558 16.64 13.58 -30.84
C GLY A 558 17.94 13.36 -30.05
N LYS A 559 17.97 13.82 -28.79
CA LYS A 559 19.12 13.65 -27.89
C LYS A 559 19.02 12.43 -26.99
N ASP A 560 17.86 11.80 -26.91
CA ASP A 560 17.54 10.73 -25.94
C ASP A 560 17.79 11.16 -24.49
N GLN A 561 17.34 12.38 -24.15
CA GLN A 561 17.58 12.97 -22.83
C GLN A 561 16.38 13.74 -22.31
N PRO A 562 16.12 13.68 -21.01
CA PRO A 562 15.20 14.61 -20.38
C PRO A 562 15.83 16.01 -20.29
N TYR A 563 15.01 17.03 -20.22
CA TYR A 563 15.42 18.41 -20.02
C TYR A 563 14.34 19.18 -19.24
N TYR A 564 14.74 20.23 -18.58
CA TYR A 564 13.81 21.19 -17.98
C TYR A 564 13.56 22.36 -18.95
N ILE A 565 12.36 22.91 -18.89
CA ILE A 565 12.07 24.19 -19.58
C ILE A 565 12.20 25.30 -18.54
N GLN A 566 13.18 26.17 -18.73
CA GLN A 566 13.40 27.34 -17.89
C GLN A 566 12.30 28.38 -18.11
N ALA A 567 12.13 29.30 -17.16
CA ALA A 567 11.13 30.35 -17.23
C ALA A 567 11.22 31.23 -18.50
N ASN A 568 12.42 31.35 -19.11
CA ASN A 568 12.66 32.03 -20.37
C ASN A 568 12.38 31.16 -21.63
N GLY A 569 11.92 29.93 -21.45
CA GLY A 569 11.68 28.97 -22.51
C GLY A 569 12.90 28.18 -23.01
N ALA A 570 14.10 28.40 -22.45
CA ALA A 570 15.28 27.68 -22.86
C ALA A 570 15.28 26.23 -22.35
N LYS A 571 15.83 25.30 -23.13
CA LYS A 571 16.04 23.91 -22.73
C LYS A 571 17.27 23.78 -21.85
N ASP A 572 17.12 23.24 -20.66
CA ASP A 572 18.21 22.92 -19.75
C ASP A 572 18.32 21.40 -19.59
N PHE A 573 19.38 20.83 -20.13
CA PHE A 573 19.65 19.40 -20.10
C PHE A 573 20.39 18.95 -18.83
N ASP A 574 20.67 19.86 -17.92
CA ASP A 574 21.23 19.52 -16.62
C ASP A 574 20.15 18.95 -15.70
N VAL A 575 20.15 17.62 -15.54
CA VAL A 575 19.29 16.86 -14.66
C VAL A 575 20.04 16.28 -13.44
N GLU A 576 21.21 16.82 -13.11
CA GLU A 576 22.01 16.38 -11.96
C GLU A 576 21.36 16.64 -10.60
N ASN A 577 20.24 17.34 -10.57
CA ASN A 577 19.41 17.52 -9.39
C ASN A 577 18.58 16.27 -9.02
N MET A 578 18.47 15.28 -9.90
CA MET A 578 17.62 14.09 -9.68
C MET A 578 18.30 13.09 -8.75
N LEU A 579 17.48 12.41 -7.94
CA LEU A 579 17.91 11.23 -7.18
C LEU A 579 18.04 10.05 -8.13
N ASP A 580 19.25 9.51 -8.24
CA ASP A 580 19.51 8.33 -9.09
C ASP A 580 19.13 7.05 -8.34
N ILE A 581 18.12 6.33 -8.86
CA ILE A 581 17.64 5.07 -8.29
C ILE A 581 17.78 3.98 -9.34
N ASP A 582 18.37 2.85 -8.97
CA ASP A 582 18.45 1.71 -9.87
C ASP A 582 18.29 0.36 -9.17
N ARG A 583 17.91 -0.64 -9.96
CA ARG A 583 17.76 -2.04 -9.52
C ARG A 583 16.95 -2.19 -8.25
N GLY A 584 15.79 -1.55 -8.24
CA GLY A 584 14.91 -1.43 -7.08
C GLY A 584 14.20 -2.69 -6.62
N GLY A 585 14.50 -3.84 -7.24
CA GLY A 585 13.88 -5.11 -6.87
C GLY A 585 12.51 -5.31 -7.51
N HIS A 586 11.64 -6.06 -6.86
CA HIS A 586 10.27 -6.31 -7.30
C HIS A 586 9.46 -5.00 -7.26
N PHE A 587 9.65 -4.19 -6.23
CA PHE A 587 9.08 -2.85 -6.11
C PHE A 587 10.16 -1.85 -5.75
N VAL A 588 10.25 -0.75 -6.49
CA VAL A 588 11.08 0.38 -6.03
C VAL A 588 10.43 1.02 -4.82
N LEU A 589 9.15 1.38 -4.91
CA LEU A 589 8.35 1.84 -3.79
C LEU A 589 7.06 1.04 -3.71
N LEU A 590 6.82 0.42 -2.58
CA LEU A 590 5.52 -0.06 -2.18
C LEU A 590 5.06 0.74 -0.97
N ALA A 591 4.11 1.65 -1.20
CA ALA A 591 3.44 2.40 -0.14
C ALA A 591 2.03 1.83 0.06
N THR A 592 1.70 1.42 1.28
CA THR A 592 0.40 0.84 1.60
C THR A 592 -0.24 1.56 2.76
N GLY A 593 -1.45 2.09 2.56
CA GLY A 593 -2.16 2.86 3.57
C GLY A 593 -1.43 4.12 4.03
N THR A 594 -0.51 4.62 3.23
CA THR A 594 0.35 5.77 3.52
C THR A 594 -0.22 7.02 2.88
N ASP A 595 -0.25 8.13 3.58
CA ASP A 595 -0.87 9.37 3.15
C ASP A 595 0.13 10.54 3.03
N HIS A 596 -0.23 11.54 2.24
CA HIS A 596 0.58 12.73 2.00
C HIS A 596 1.99 12.36 1.50
N ILE A 597 2.01 11.73 0.33
CA ILE A 597 3.25 11.27 -0.32
C ILE A 597 3.64 12.27 -1.40
N PHE A 598 4.88 12.70 -1.38
CA PHE A 598 5.48 13.51 -2.42
C PHE A 598 6.70 12.81 -3.00
N VAL A 599 6.59 12.33 -4.24
CA VAL A 599 7.71 11.74 -4.99
C VAL A 599 8.06 12.66 -6.15
N HIS A 600 9.33 13.04 -6.25
CA HIS A 600 9.71 14.01 -7.26
C HIS A 600 11.18 13.89 -7.70
N ASN A 601 11.46 14.36 -8.91
CA ASN A 601 12.83 14.48 -9.45
C ASN A 601 13.66 13.21 -9.24
N THR A 602 13.13 12.07 -9.72
CA THR A 602 13.81 10.77 -9.66
C THR A 602 14.17 10.27 -11.04
N TYR A 603 15.34 9.68 -11.13
CA TYR A 603 15.90 9.13 -12.36
C TYR A 603 16.14 7.62 -12.21
N PHE A 604 15.63 6.85 -13.16
CA PHE A 604 15.83 5.41 -13.25
C PHE A 604 16.56 5.07 -14.52
N GLY A 605 17.85 4.79 -14.43
CA GLY A 605 18.68 4.45 -15.58
C GLY A 605 18.45 3.01 -16.08
N LYS A 606 18.85 2.76 -17.31
CA LYS A 606 18.82 1.43 -17.91
C LYS A 606 20.10 0.66 -17.62
N TYR A 607 20.27 0.20 -16.38
CA TYR A 607 21.47 -0.56 -16.00
C TYR A 607 21.27 -2.07 -16.22
N ASN A 608 20.17 -2.61 -15.72
CA ASN A 608 19.83 -4.01 -15.87
C ASN A 608 18.32 -4.18 -15.70
N THR A 609 17.65 -4.57 -16.78
CA THR A 609 16.18 -4.72 -16.81
C THR A 609 15.66 -5.90 -16.00
N SER A 610 16.52 -6.85 -15.61
CA SER A 610 16.11 -8.02 -14.83
C SER A 610 15.89 -7.75 -13.35
N ASN A 611 16.31 -6.60 -12.82
CA ASN A 611 16.27 -6.25 -11.40
C ASN A 611 15.39 -5.03 -11.10
N VAL A 612 14.46 -4.72 -12.00
CA VAL A 612 13.50 -3.61 -11.83
C VAL A 612 12.15 -4.07 -12.34
N ARG A 613 11.13 -4.04 -11.49
CA ARG A 613 9.74 -4.28 -11.88
C ARG A 613 8.90 -3.02 -11.68
N ASP A 614 7.96 -3.02 -10.77
CA ASP A 614 7.14 -1.84 -10.46
C ASP A 614 7.99 -0.71 -9.89
N ILE A 615 7.73 0.52 -10.32
CA ILE A 615 8.46 1.69 -9.82
C ILE A 615 7.74 2.29 -8.61
N TYR A 616 6.52 2.78 -8.78
CA TYR A 616 5.77 3.44 -7.72
C TYR A 616 4.39 2.83 -7.55
N ASP A 617 4.24 1.95 -6.56
CA ASP A 617 2.98 1.34 -6.17
C ASP A 617 2.40 2.05 -4.95
N PHE A 618 1.24 2.69 -5.15
CA PHE A 618 0.51 3.41 -4.12
C PHE A 618 -0.78 2.66 -3.78
N MET A 619 -0.70 1.72 -2.83
CA MET A 619 -1.81 0.88 -2.44
C MET A 619 -2.60 1.49 -1.28
N ALA A 620 -3.88 1.81 -1.51
CA ALA A 620 -4.74 2.42 -0.51
C ALA A 620 -4.17 3.73 0.08
N CYS A 621 -3.49 4.54 -0.75
CA CYS A 621 -2.87 5.81 -0.36
C CYS A 621 -3.77 7.00 -0.68
N ASN A 622 -3.68 8.05 0.12
CA ASN A 622 -4.40 9.30 -0.11
C ASN A 622 -3.45 10.49 -0.17
N ASP A 623 -3.75 11.43 -1.06
CA ASP A 623 -3.00 12.66 -1.23
C ASP A 623 -1.55 12.38 -1.67
N VAL A 624 -1.44 11.85 -2.89
CA VAL A 624 -0.18 11.47 -3.51
C VAL A 624 0.16 12.45 -4.62
N THR A 625 1.34 13.02 -4.54
CA THR A 625 1.92 13.83 -5.63
C THR A 625 3.16 13.13 -6.18
N ALA A 626 3.20 12.89 -7.49
CA ALA A 626 4.34 12.32 -8.20
C ALA A 626 4.68 13.20 -9.40
N THR A 627 5.89 13.78 -9.43
CA THR A 627 6.24 14.75 -10.47
C THR A 627 7.70 14.68 -10.88
N ASN A 628 7.98 15.03 -12.15
CA ASN A 628 9.33 15.07 -12.70
C ASN A 628 10.07 13.73 -12.54
N ILE A 629 9.50 12.68 -13.10
CA ILE A 629 10.06 11.32 -13.05
C ILE A 629 10.54 10.92 -14.44
N TYR A 630 11.78 10.47 -14.52
CA TYR A 630 12.33 9.88 -15.74
C TYR A 630 12.71 8.43 -15.49
N CYS A 631 11.93 7.51 -16.06
CA CYS A 631 12.20 6.08 -16.03
C CYS A 631 12.64 5.59 -17.39
N LYS A 632 13.93 5.34 -17.56
CA LYS A 632 14.49 4.91 -18.86
C LYS A 632 14.00 3.53 -19.26
N VAL A 633 13.77 2.63 -18.32
CA VAL A 633 13.08 1.37 -18.55
C VAL A 633 12.62 0.72 -17.25
N SER A 634 11.39 0.19 -17.25
CA SER A 634 10.84 -0.71 -16.25
C SER A 634 10.39 -2.02 -16.87
N SER A 635 10.37 -3.11 -16.12
CA SER A 635 9.76 -4.36 -16.57
C SER A 635 8.27 -4.44 -16.26
N ASP A 636 7.76 -3.58 -15.38
CA ASP A 636 6.36 -3.50 -14.99
C ASP A 636 5.89 -2.04 -14.92
N ASP A 637 4.86 -1.71 -14.15
CA ASP A 637 4.22 -0.40 -14.15
C ASP A 637 5.13 0.72 -13.57
N ILE A 638 4.96 1.96 -14.04
CA ILE A 638 5.77 3.09 -13.56
C ILE A 638 5.07 3.86 -12.45
N VAL A 639 3.80 4.23 -12.63
CA VAL A 639 2.99 4.87 -11.59
C VAL A 639 1.69 4.09 -11.46
N LYS A 640 1.47 3.51 -10.30
CA LYS A 640 0.39 2.53 -10.09
C LYS A 640 -0.42 2.82 -8.83
N PRO A 641 -1.48 3.65 -8.93
CA PRO A 641 -2.50 3.70 -7.90
C PRO A 641 -3.29 2.39 -7.82
N GLY A 642 -3.51 1.89 -6.61
CA GLY A 642 -4.25 0.67 -6.38
C GLY A 642 -4.89 0.65 -5.00
N SER A 643 -5.62 -0.40 -4.73
CA SER A 643 -6.13 -0.73 -3.41
C SER A 643 -6.17 -2.23 -3.25
N ASP A 644 -5.57 -2.73 -2.20
CA ASP A 644 -5.53 -4.14 -1.86
C ASP A 644 -5.94 -4.38 -0.40
N CYS A 645 -5.86 -5.61 0.06
CA CYS A 645 -6.13 -5.96 1.44
C CYS A 645 -4.89 -6.41 2.22
N SER A 646 -3.72 -5.99 1.78
CA SER A 646 -2.45 -6.35 2.43
C SER A 646 -2.33 -5.83 3.88
N LEU A 647 -3.14 -4.86 4.25
CA LEU A 647 -3.28 -4.38 5.64
C LEU A 647 -4.23 -5.24 6.49
N GLY A 648 -4.89 -6.23 5.90
CA GLY A 648 -5.95 -7.01 6.54
C GLY A 648 -7.34 -6.40 6.44
N PHE A 649 -7.45 -5.28 5.76
CA PHE A 649 -8.68 -4.60 5.41
C PHE A 649 -8.44 -3.84 4.11
N THR A 650 -9.50 -3.43 3.43
CA THR A 650 -9.43 -2.56 2.27
C THR A 650 -9.59 -1.10 2.67
N ARG A 651 -9.07 -0.21 1.84
CA ARG A 651 -9.16 1.23 2.02
C ARG A 651 -9.17 1.91 0.66
N SER A 652 -9.99 2.92 0.49
CA SER A 652 -10.02 3.72 -0.73
C SER A 652 -8.71 4.48 -0.95
N ALA A 653 -8.35 4.63 -2.23
CA ALA A 653 -7.22 5.44 -2.67
C ALA A 653 -7.72 6.68 -3.41
N LYS A 654 -7.23 7.87 -3.08
CA LYS A 654 -7.75 9.11 -3.65
C LYS A 654 -6.75 10.27 -3.64
N LYS A 655 -7.06 11.28 -4.46
CA LYS A 655 -6.28 12.51 -4.59
C LYS A 655 -4.87 12.27 -5.12
N PHE A 656 -4.79 11.73 -6.33
CA PHE A 656 -3.54 11.57 -7.05
C PHE A 656 -3.27 12.78 -7.94
N ARG A 657 -2.08 13.35 -7.82
CA ARG A 657 -1.58 14.45 -8.64
C ARG A 657 -0.27 14.02 -9.28
N VAL A 658 -0.36 13.60 -10.53
CA VAL A 658 0.76 13.02 -11.27
C VAL A 658 1.09 13.96 -12.42
N ARG A 659 2.37 14.35 -12.57
CA ARG A 659 2.76 15.30 -13.61
C ARG A 659 4.19 15.06 -14.08
N ASN A 660 4.43 15.29 -15.37
CA ASN A 660 5.77 15.20 -15.99
C ASN A 660 6.43 13.85 -15.77
N ILE A 661 5.75 12.79 -16.17
CA ILE A 661 6.27 11.43 -16.13
C ILE A 661 6.75 11.03 -17.52
N ILE A 662 8.03 10.69 -17.63
CA ILE A 662 8.65 10.24 -18.86
C ILE A 662 9.11 8.81 -18.64
N GLY A 663 8.63 7.88 -19.47
CA GLY A 663 8.98 6.48 -19.20
C GLY A 663 8.86 5.51 -20.35
N ASP A 664 9.68 4.46 -20.25
CA ASP A 664 9.61 3.26 -21.08
C ASP A 664 9.36 2.04 -20.17
N THR A 665 8.44 1.18 -20.56
CA THR A 665 8.06 0.04 -19.74
C THR A 665 7.65 -1.18 -20.56
N ASN A 666 7.86 -2.36 -19.99
CA ASN A 666 7.28 -3.60 -20.50
C ASN A 666 5.77 -3.74 -20.20
N CYS A 667 5.24 -2.87 -19.36
CA CYS A 667 3.84 -2.93 -18.91
C CYS A 667 3.11 -1.61 -19.22
N ASN A 668 2.71 -0.83 -18.23
CA ASN A 668 1.97 0.42 -18.39
C ASN A 668 2.75 1.60 -17.79
N LEU A 669 2.66 2.79 -18.40
CA LEU A 669 3.26 3.97 -17.77
C LEU A 669 2.44 4.43 -16.56
N PHE A 670 1.14 4.55 -16.74
CA PHE A 670 0.19 4.84 -15.67
C PHE A 670 -0.87 3.74 -15.62
N GLN A 671 -1.05 3.16 -14.45
CA GLN A 671 -1.98 2.04 -14.25
C GLN A 671 -2.79 2.24 -12.97
N ILE A 672 -4.10 2.36 -13.09
CA ILE A 672 -4.99 2.10 -11.95
C ILE A 672 -5.32 0.61 -11.97
N GLY A 673 -4.94 -0.08 -10.91
CA GLY A 673 -5.03 -1.54 -10.78
C GLY A 673 -3.68 -2.24 -11.04
N SER A 674 -3.62 -3.57 -11.16
CA SER A 674 -4.73 -4.56 -11.14
C SER A 674 -5.39 -4.75 -9.77
N GLU A 675 -4.76 -4.35 -8.67
CA GLU A 675 -5.30 -4.41 -7.32
C GLU A 675 -6.33 -3.30 -7.13
N THR A 676 -7.60 -3.68 -7.08
CA THR A 676 -8.74 -2.75 -7.01
C THR A 676 -9.82 -3.26 -6.06
N ALA A 677 -9.39 -3.44 -4.82
CA ALA A 677 -10.22 -3.98 -3.75
C ALA A 677 -11.20 -2.95 -3.15
N ASP A 678 -10.85 -1.67 -3.22
CA ASP A 678 -11.66 -0.56 -2.71
C ASP A 678 -11.62 0.60 -3.71
N ASP A 679 -12.44 1.61 -3.51
CA ASP A 679 -12.65 2.71 -4.44
C ASP A 679 -11.37 3.51 -4.72
N ILE A 680 -11.17 3.87 -5.98
CA ILE A 680 -10.05 4.70 -6.42
C ILE A 680 -10.59 5.90 -7.16
N MET A 681 -10.27 7.10 -6.70
CA MET A 681 -10.91 8.30 -7.21
C MET A 681 -10.05 9.56 -7.14
N ASP A 682 -10.44 10.57 -7.91
CA ASP A 682 -9.81 11.89 -7.91
C ASP A 682 -8.33 11.82 -8.31
N ALA A 683 -8.06 11.44 -9.55
CA ALA A 683 -6.72 11.47 -10.12
C ALA A 683 -6.62 12.49 -11.25
N CYS A 684 -5.65 13.38 -11.13
CA CYS A 684 -5.22 14.29 -12.18
C CYS A 684 -3.83 13.87 -12.66
N VAL A 685 -3.70 13.52 -13.94
CA VAL A 685 -2.46 13.07 -14.56
C VAL A 685 -2.12 14.00 -15.71
N ASP A 686 -1.07 14.79 -15.58
CA ASP A 686 -0.69 15.81 -16.55
C ASP A 686 0.66 15.50 -17.22
N ASN A 687 0.76 15.85 -18.49
CA ASN A 687 2.01 15.91 -19.22
C ASN A 687 2.84 14.61 -19.06
N ILE A 688 2.27 13.49 -19.48
CA ILE A 688 3.00 12.22 -19.55
C ILE A 688 3.65 12.05 -20.93
N PHE A 689 4.84 11.49 -20.94
CA PHE A 689 5.56 11.13 -22.15
C PHE A 689 5.87 9.63 -22.14
N VAL A 690 5.07 8.85 -22.84
CA VAL A 690 5.30 7.42 -23.01
C VAL A 690 6.30 7.19 -24.10
N LEU A 691 7.50 6.76 -23.76
CA LEU A 691 8.57 6.43 -24.71
C LEU A 691 8.31 5.08 -25.37
N GLY A 692 7.80 4.13 -24.62
CA GLY A 692 7.37 2.81 -25.03
C GLY A 692 6.58 2.12 -23.93
N ALA A 693 5.56 1.35 -24.30
CA ALA A 693 4.80 0.52 -23.37
C ALA A 693 4.32 -0.76 -24.08
N ASN A 694 4.72 -1.92 -23.59
CA ASN A 694 4.30 -3.18 -24.22
C ASN A 694 2.86 -3.58 -23.87
N LYS A 695 2.21 -2.88 -22.93
CA LYS A 695 0.76 -2.96 -22.69
C LYS A 695 0.12 -1.62 -23.05
N ALA A 696 -0.17 -0.76 -22.09
CA ALA A 696 -0.85 0.50 -22.35
C ALA A 696 -0.05 1.73 -21.90
N GLY A 697 -0.24 2.84 -22.61
CA GLY A 697 0.29 4.12 -22.16
C GLY A 697 -0.43 4.62 -20.93
N PHE A 698 -1.76 4.53 -20.93
CA PHE A 698 -2.64 4.93 -19.84
C PHE A 698 -3.72 3.87 -19.64
N SER A 699 -3.74 3.26 -18.46
CA SER A 699 -4.62 2.13 -18.14
C SER A 699 -5.43 2.40 -16.88
N ILE A 700 -6.71 2.08 -16.95
CA ILE A 700 -7.66 2.11 -15.84
C ILE A 700 -8.41 0.79 -15.85
N SER A 701 -8.18 -0.06 -14.87
CA SER A 701 -8.80 -1.38 -14.82
C SER A 701 -9.31 -1.70 -13.43
N THR A 702 -10.62 -1.86 -13.27
CA THR A 702 -11.17 -2.45 -12.04
C THR A 702 -11.32 -3.95 -12.23
N ASN A 703 -10.66 -4.72 -11.35
CA ASN A 703 -10.56 -6.17 -11.48
C ASN A 703 -11.05 -6.92 -10.24
N ASP A 704 -11.24 -6.21 -9.11
CA ASP A 704 -11.59 -6.79 -7.82
C ASP A 704 -12.82 -6.11 -7.19
N GLY A 705 -13.60 -5.38 -8.01
CA GLY A 705 -14.87 -4.82 -7.60
C GLY A 705 -14.87 -3.36 -7.14
N ALA A 706 -13.78 -2.63 -7.30
CA ALA A 706 -13.71 -1.22 -6.95
C ALA A 706 -14.58 -0.33 -7.84
N HIS A 707 -15.04 0.79 -7.29
CA HIS A 707 -15.55 1.91 -8.05
C HIS A 707 -14.40 2.87 -8.36
N ILE A 708 -14.03 2.97 -9.63
CA ILE A 708 -13.03 3.92 -10.12
C ILE A 708 -13.74 5.09 -10.77
N LYS A 709 -13.44 6.31 -10.32
CA LYS A 709 -14.12 7.51 -10.85
C LYS A 709 -13.28 8.77 -10.77
N ASP A 710 -13.69 9.75 -11.57
CA ASP A 710 -13.12 11.10 -11.57
C ASP A 710 -11.62 11.07 -11.89
N ILE A 711 -11.26 10.38 -12.98
CA ILE A 711 -9.88 10.24 -13.47
C ILE A 711 -9.72 11.12 -14.71
N HIS A 712 -8.76 12.03 -14.64
CA HIS A 712 -8.55 13.03 -15.67
C HIS A 712 -7.11 13.04 -16.18
N LEU A 713 -6.91 12.68 -17.44
CA LEU A 713 -5.64 12.85 -18.13
C LEU A 713 -5.59 14.26 -18.74
N ASN A 714 -4.49 14.97 -18.47
CA ASN A 714 -4.28 16.38 -18.78
C ASN A 714 -5.38 17.29 -18.23
N CYS A 715 -5.60 17.20 -16.92
CA CYS A 715 -6.56 18.02 -16.20
C CYS A 715 -6.27 19.53 -16.30
N GLY A 716 -5.03 19.95 -16.51
CA GLY A 716 -4.62 21.32 -16.79
C GLY A 716 -4.78 21.75 -18.26
N HIS A 717 -5.34 20.88 -19.12
CA HIS A 717 -5.53 21.18 -20.53
C HIS A 717 -6.71 22.15 -20.73
N THR A 718 -6.41 23.36 -21.13
CA THR A 718 -7.41 24.45 -21.32
C THR A 718 -7.81 24.69 -22.79
N GLY A 719 -7.49 23.77 -23.69
CA GLY A 719 -7.65 23.95 -25.15
C GLY A 719 -6.48 24.68 -25.79
N ILE A 720 -5.51 25.13 -25.00
CA ILE A 720 -4.26 25.76 -25.47
C ILE A 720 -3.10 25.08 -24.74
N LEU A 721 -2.55 24.08 -25.32
CA LEU A 721 -1.18 23.51 -25.27
C LEU A 721 -0.38 23.46 -23.94
N HIS A 722 -0.89 23.84 -22.78
CA HIS A 722 -0.10 23.88 -21.54
C HIS A 722 0.07 22.52 -20.84
N SER A 723 -0.80 21.59 -21.13
CA SER A 723 -0.73 20.22 -20.58
C SER A 723 -1.13 19.23 -21.67
N ARG A 724 -0.15 18.81 -22.46
CA ARG A 724 -0.36 17.88 -23.54
C ARG A 724 0.55 16.66 -23.36
N SER A 725 -0.03 15.49 -23.43
CA SER A 725 0.70 14.23 -23.30
C SER A 725 1.11 13.68 -24.65
N GLN A 726 2.16 12.86 -24.67
CA GLN A 726 2.60 12.15 -25.85
C GLN A 726 2.76 10.66 -25.55
N MET A 727 2.35 9.81 -26.48
CA MET A 727 2.55 8.38 -26.35
C MET A 727 3.16 7.82 -27.63
N ARG A 728 4.20 7.01 -27.46
CA ARG A 728 4.88 6.34 -28.57
C ARG A 728 5.15 4.88 -28.21
N ARG A 729 5.17 4.03 -29.24
CA ARG A 729 5.55 2.62 -29.12
C ARG A 729 4.74 1.88 -28.04
N THR A 730 3.45 2.22 -27.96
CA THR A 730 2.51 1.56 -27.06
C THR A 730 1.69 0.51 -27.81
N THR A 731 1.49 -0.64 -27.23
CA THR A 731 0.61 -1.67 -27.83
C THR A 731 -0.83 -1.18 -27.87
N THR A 732 -1.30 -0.57 -26.80
CA THR A 732 -2.65 -0.02 -26.65
C THR A 732 -2.52 1.36 -26.01
N PRO A 733 -2.92 2.45 -26.67
CA PRO A 733 -2.78 3.78 -26.08
C PRO A 733 -3.56 3.94 -24.79
N PHE A 734 -4.84 3.56 -24.83
CA PHE A 734 -5.74 3.59 -23.69
C PHE A 734 -6.35 2.22 -23.45
N PHE A 735 -6.32 1.76 -22.23
CA PHE A 735 -7.01 0.56 -21.80
C PHE A 735 -7.87 0.86 -20.58
N ILE A 736 -9.18 1.03 -20.79
CA ILE A 736 -10.15 1.30 -19.74
C ILE A 736 -11.08 0.12 -19.65
N SER A 737 -11.08 -0.61 -18.52
CA SER A 737 -11.78 -1.89 -18.46
C SER A 737 -12.40 -2.18 -17.10
N ILE A 738 -13.45 -2.97 -17.16
CA ILE A 738 -14.00 -3.74 -16.05
C ILE A 738 -13.72 -5.21 -16.33
N SER A 739 -13.23 -5.94 -15.35
CA SER A 739 -13.03 -7.38 -15.45
C SER A 739 -13.13 -8.06 -14.09
N ASN A 740 -12.98 -9.36 -14.07
CA ASN A 740 -12.92 -10.14 -12.85
C ASN A 740 -11.69 -11.06 -12.91
N ARG A 741 -10.67 -10.78 -12.13
CA ARG A 741 -9.47 -11.60 -12.08
C ARG A 741 -9.53 -12.76 -11.10
N ALA A 742 -10.73 -13.14 -10.64
CA ALA A 742 -10.96 -14.23 -9.69
C ALA A 742 -10.25 -14.07 -8.34
N ARG A 743 -9.99 -12.85 -7.90
CA ARG A 743 -9.53 -12.56 -6.54
C ARG A 743 -10.73 -12.44 -5.62
N ILE A 744 -10.57 -12.78 -4.34
CA ILE A 744 -11.71 -13.02 -3.42
C ILE A 744 -12.25 -11.74 -2.79
N LEU A 745 -11.79 -10.61 -3.19
CA LEU A 745 -12.17 -9.36 -2.58
C LEU A 745 -13.61 -8.96 -2.88
N GLY A 746 -14.34 -8.57 -1.83
CA GLY A 746 -15.73 -8.15 -1.96
C GLY A 746 -16.71 -9.28 -2.29
N ALA A 747 -16.30 -10.53 -2.22
CA ALA A 747 -17.11 -11.69 -2.50
C ALA A 747 -17.62 -12.38 -1.23
N THR A 748 -18.80 -12.99 -1.31
CA THR A 748 -19.25 -13.96 -0.32
C THR A 748 -18.60 -15.30 -0.62
N VAL A 749 -17.87 -15.84 0.32
CA VAL A 749 -17.19 -17.11 0.16
C VAL A 749 -17.85 -18.16 1.01
N SER A 750 -18.16 -19.31 0.42
CA SER A 750 -18.68 -20.46 1.11
C SER A 750 -17.94 -21.72 0.71
N ARG A 751 -17.95 -22.73 1.57
CA ARG A 751 -17.38 -24.04 1.25
C ARG A 751 -18.50 -24.97 0.77
N HIS A 752 -18.33 -25.54 -0.41
CA HIS A 752 -19.26 -26.49 -0.98
C HIS A 752 -18.65 -27.87 -1.13
N LYS A 753 -19.37 -28.86 -0.62
CA LYS A 753 -19.03 -30.25 -0.87
C LYS A 753 -20.09 -30.82 -1.79
N PHE A 754 -19.71 -31.23 -2.97
CA PHE A 754 -20.61 -31.80 -3.94
C PHE A 754 -19.94 -32.97 -4.67
N GLU A 755 -20.73 -33.77 -5.34
CA GLU A 755 -20.22 -34.88 -6.17
C GLU A 755 -20.74 -34.68 -7.60
N GLU A 756 -19.82 -34.63 -8.54
CA GLU A 756 -20.13 -34.53 -9.96
C GLU A 756 -19.38 -35.61 -10.73
N ASN A 757 -20.09 -36.36 -11.54
CA ASN A 757 -19.56 -37.48 -12.33
C ASN A 757 -18.73 -38.50 -11.50
N GLY A 758 -19.16 -38.77 -10.26
CA GLY A 758 -18.48 -39.67 -9.32
C GLY A 758 -17.23 -39.10 -8.66
N VAL A 759 -16.89 -37.83 -8.90
CA VAL A 759 -15.79 -37.11 -8.26
C VAL A 759 -16.34 -36.26 -7.11
N LYS A 760 -15.77 -36.42 -5.92
CA LYS A 760 -16.11 -35.61 -4.77
C LYS A 760 -15.31 -34.34 -4.79
N HIS A 761 -15.99 -33.21 -4.76
CA HIS A 761 -15.44 -31.88 -4.71
C HIS A 761 -15.62 -31.28 -3.31
N ASP A 762 -14.59 -30.61 -2.84
CA ASP A 762 -14.58 -29.85 -1.57
C ASP A 762 -13.97 -28.47 -1.88
N GLU A 763 -14.83 -27.57 -2.33
CA GLU A 763 -14.38 -26.35 -2.98
C GLU A 763 -14.92 -25.10 -2.29
N LEU A 764 -14.12 -24.03 -2.37
CA LEU A 764 -14.56 -22.70 -1.96
C LEU A 764 -15.28 -22.04 -3.13
N LEU A 765 -16.51 -21.67 -2.87
CA LEU A 765 -17.29 -20.94 -3.84
C LEU A 765 -17.31 -19.47 -3.51
N VAL A 766 -17.06 -18.69 -4.53
CA VAL A 766 -17.17 -17.25 -4.47
C VAL A 766 -18.55 -16.88 -5.01
N ASN A 767 -19.45 -16.55 -4.10
CA ASN A 767 -20.75 -16.01 -4.45
C ASN A 767 -20.71 -14.50 -4.43
N ASN A 768 -21.53 -13.87 -5.28
CA ASN A 768 -21.65 -12.41 -5.31
C ASN A 768 -20.30 -11.69 -5.55
N VAL A 769 -19.56 -12.15 -6.56
CA VAL A 769 -18.36 -11.42 -7.00
C VAL A 769 -18.76 -10.00 -7.35
N ASN A 770 -18.14 -9.04 -6.67
CA ASN A 770 -18.44 -7.64 -6.91
C ASN A 770 -17.71 -7.19 -8.18
N ILE A 771 -18.47 -6.99 -9.25
CA ILE A 771 -17.94 -6.35 -10.46
C ILE A 771 -17.87 -4.85 -10.22
N GLY A 772 -16.71 -4.27 -10.48
CA GLY A 772 -16.45 -2.88 -10.24
C GLY A 772 -17.23 -1.94 -11.16
N LYS A 773 -17.05 -0.66 -10.92
CA LYS A 773 -17.61 0.43 -11.75
C LYS A 773 -16.49 1.32 -12.22
N VAL A 774 -16.62 1.85 -13.43
CA VAL A 774 -15.73 2.90 -13.97
C VAL A 774 -16.59 4.02 -14.51
N GLU A 775 -16.38 5.23 -14.04
CA GLU A 775 -17.15 6.40 -14.52
C GLU A 775 -16.35 7.70 -14.43
N ASN A 776 -16.79 8.70 -15.24
CA ASN A 776 -16.24 10.04 -15.27
C ASN A 776 -14.74 10.05 -15.62
N ILE A 777 -14.41 9.50 -16.77
CA ILE A 777 -13.03 9.45 -17.28
C ILE A 777 -12.89 10.50 -18.39
N ILE A 778 -11.93 11.39 -18.23
CA ILE A 778 -11.67 12.47 -19.20
C ILE A 778 -10.24 12.33 -19.72
N LEU A 779 -10.10 12.18 -21.02
CA LEU A 779 -8.83 12.07 -21.74
C LEU A 779 -8.69 13.27 -22.66
N ASN A 780 -7.83 14.22 -22.30
CA ASN A 780 -7.63 15.46 -23.03
C ASN A 780 -6.24 15.58 -23.62
N GLY A 781 -6.09 16.20 -24.76
CA GLY A 781 -4.84 16.73 -25.27
C GLY A 781 -3.71 15.69 -25.36
N VAL A 782 -3.86 14.66 -26.20
CA VAL A 782 -2.86 13.58 -26.33
C VAL A 782 -2.50 13.35 -27.79
N ASP A 783 -1.18 13.32 -28.08
CA ASP A 783 -0.64 12.92 -29.37
C ASP A 783 -0.03 11.52 -29.28
N ILE A 784 -0.51 10.64 -30.12
CA ILE A 784 -0.15 9.22 -30.09
C ILE A 784 0.35 8.77 -31.45
N THR A 785 1.55 8.22 -31.47
CA THR A 785 2.16 7.68 -32.68
C THR A 785 2.82 6.33 -32.40
N GLU A 786 3.17 5.60 -33.47
CA GLU A 786 3.90 4.35 -33.35
C GLU A 786 3.18 3.32 -32.44
N VAL A 787 1.90 3.07 -32.72
CA VAL A 787 1.08 2.16 -31.89
C VAL A 787 1.48 0.70 -32.17
N TYR A 788 2.39 0.19 -31.35
CA TYR A 788 2.87 -1.21 -31.31
C TYR A 788 3.69 -1.44 -30.04
N GLY A 789 3.92 -2.70 -29.66
CA GLY A 789 4.75 -3.05 -28.50
C GLY A 789 6.24 -2.83 -28.78
N GLY A 790 6.71 -1.60 -28.57
CA GLY A 790 8.05 -1.16 -28.96
C GLY A 790 8.96 -0.75 -27.79
N SER A 791 8.63 -1.11 -26.55
CA SER A 791 9.49 -0.86 -25.39
C SER A 791 10.90 -1.43 -25.60
N SER A 792 11.88 -0.75 -25.07
CA SER A 792 13.28 -1.20 -25.07
C SER A 792 13.58 -2.30 -24.04
N PHE A 793 12.59 -2.68 -23.26
CA PHE A 793 12.74 -3.73 -22.24
C PHE A 793 13.26 -5.05 -22.86
N GLY A 794 14.22 -5.68 -22.18
CA GLY A 794 14.84 -6.92 -22.64
C GLY A 794 15.83 -6.75 -23.81
N ASN A 795 16.04 -5.52 -24.28
CA ASN A 795 16.97 -5.24 -25.36
C ASN A 795 18.10 -4.29 -24.88
N ALA A 796 19.23 -4.86 -24.50
CA ALA A 796 20.35 -4.10 -23.96
C ALA A 796 21.11 -3.27 -25.02
N THR A 797 21.02 -3.66 -26.29
CA THR A 797 21.84 -3.08 -27.37
C THR A 797 21.08 -2.12 -28.27
N VAL A 798 19.77 -2.25 -28.33
CA VAL A 798 18.89 -1.42 -29.16
C VAL A 798 17.96 -0.61 -28.27
N ARG A 799 17.85 0.68 -28.53
CA ARG A 799 17.06 1.62 -27.74
C ARG A 799 15.56 1.24 -27.73
N TRP A 800 14.99 1.01 -28.91
CA TRP A 800 13.60 0.62 -29.10
C TRP A 800 13.51 -0.65 -29.92
N LYS A 801 12.49 -1.45 -29.73
CA LYS A 801 12.18 -2.54 -30.64
C LYS A 801 11.71 -1.92 -31.95
N ALA A 802 12.33 -2.32 -33.06
CA ALA A 802 11.88 -1.91 -34.38
C ALA A 802 10.52 -2.56 -34.69
N TYR A 803 9.67 -1.83 -35.41
CA TYR A 803 8.42 -2.38 -35.91
C TYR A 803 8.69 -3.38 -37.01
N ASP A 804 8.34 -4.64 -36.85
CA ASP A 804 8.55 -5.73 -37.79
C ASP A 804 7.26 -6.20 -38.50
N GLY A 805 6.14 -5.51 -38.24
CA GLY A 805 4.82 -5.84 -38.76
C GLY A 805 4.07 -6.95 -38.00
N LYS A 806 4.74 -7.62 -37.05
CA LYS A 806 4.18 -8.74 -36.28
C LYS A 806 3.76 -8.37 -34.86
N GLN A 807 4.27 -7.26 -34.35
CA GLN A 807 3.85 -6.79 -33.01
C GLN A 807 2.35 -6.51 -33.01
N ARG A 808 1.74 -6.75 -31.88
CA ARG A 808 0.32 -6.49 -31.72
C ARG A 808 0.01 -5.02 -31.99
N LYS A 809 -0.97 -4.82 -32.83
CA LYS A 809 -1.53 -3.52 -33.23
C LYS A 809 -2.90 -3.39 -32.55
N ALA A 810 -2.92 -2.99 -31.31
CA ALA A 810 -4.17 -2.82 -30.62
C ALA A 810 -4.70 -1.40 -30.78
N THR A 811 -6.00 -1.26 -30.72
CA THR A 811 -6.71 0.02 -30.69
C THR A 811 -6.76 0.60 -29.29
N ALA A 812 -7.28 1.81 -29.13
CA ALA A 812 -7.77 2.29 -27.85
C ALA A 812 -9.01 1.47 -27.46
N ILE A 813 -9.09 1.07 -26.20
CA ILE A 813 -10.10 0.15 -25.71
C ILE A 813 -10.84 0.76 -24.52
N VAL A 814 -12.17 0.72 -24.59
CA VAL A 814 -13.10 0.96 -23.49
C VAL A 814 -14.00 -0.27 -23.40
N ALA A 815 -13.79 -1.11 -22.40
CA ALA A 815 -14.50 -2.39 -22.29
C ALA A 815 -15.10 -2.57 -20.90
N GLY A 816 -16.42 -2.39 -20.80
CA GLY A 816 -17.20 -2.90 -19.69
C GLY A 816 -17.17 -4.44 -19.67
N TYR A 817 -17.91 -5.05 -18.79
CA TYR A 817 -17.86 -6.49 -18.57
C TYR A 817 -19.26 -7.10 -18.51
N ALA A 818 -19.56 -8.00 -19.39
CA ALA A 818 -20.71 -8.88 -19.27
C ALA A 818 -20.24 -10.25 -18.75
N LEU A 819 -20.93 -10.73 -17.72
CA LEU A 819 -20.71 -12.10 -17.26
C LEU A 819 -21.15 -13.05 -18.38
N PRO A 820 -20.30 -13.95 -18.85
CA PRO A 820 -20.74 -15.00 -19.76
C PRO A 820 -21.86 -15.83 -19.13
N ASP A 821 -22.86 -16.23 -19.94
CA ASP A 821 -24.01 -16.99 -19.46
C ASP A 821 -23.62 -18.30 -18.73
N ASN A 822 -22.45 -18.82 -19.06
CA ASN A 822 -21.87 -20.04 -18.48
C ASN A 822 -20.74 -19.73 -17.49
N SER A 823 -20.63 -18.52 -17.01
CA SER A 823 -19.56 -18.18 -16.07
C SER A 823 -19.74 -18.94 -14.79
N THR A 824 -18.79 -19.79 -14.53
CA THR A 824 -18.67 -20.54 -13.30
C THR A 824 -17.35 -20.21 -12.64
N VAL A 825 -17.33 -20.17 -11.32
CA VAL A 825 -16.07 -20.40 -10.60
C VAL A 825 -15.66 -21.85 -10.85
N GLU A 826 -14.41 -22.15 -10.69
CA GLU A 826 -13.93 -23.54 -10.65
C GLU A 826 -14.83 -24.33 -9.70
N GLY A 827 -15.42 -25.43 -10.18
CA GLY A 827 -16.43 -26.17 -9.42
C GLY A 827 -17.83 -26.06 -10.01
N GLY A 828 -18.01 -25.37 -11.12
CA GLY A 828 -19.22 -25.41 -11.94
C GLY A 828 -20.40 -24.55 -11.47
N LEU A 829 -20.22 -23.70 -10.44
CA LEU A 829 -21.32 -22.87 -9.94
C LEU A 829 -21.32 -21.48 -10.58
N GLY A 830 -22.43 -21.12 -11.19
CA GLY A 830 -22.64 -19.78 -11.75
C GLY A 830 -22.66 -18.68 -10.69
N PHE A 831 -22.17 -17.50 -11.02
CA PHE A 831 -22.34 -16.33 -10.16
C PHE A 831 -22.99 -15.17 -10.89
N LYS A 832 -23.58 -14.28 -10.14
CA LYS A 832 -24.27 -13.07 -10.64
C LYS A 832 -23.65 -11.84 -10.02
N LEU A 833 -23.83 -10.71 -10.67
CA LEU A 833 -23.53 -9.41 -10.05
C LEU A 833 -24.40 -9.22 -8.79
N PRO A 834 -23.91 -8.47 -7.78
CA PRO A 834 -24.64 -8.28 -6.51
C PRO A 834 -26.06 -7.75 -6.65
N ASN A 835 -26.32 -6.95 -7.70
CA ASN A 835 -27.63 -6.40 -8.03
C ASN A 835 -28.49 -7.29 -8.94
N GLY A 836 -28.00 -8.49 -9.28
CA GLY A 836 -28.64 -9.41 -10.23
C GLY A 836 -28.46 -9.05 -11.70
N GLU A 837 -27.74 -7.97 -12.01
CA GLU A 837 -27.40 -7.60 -13.39
C GLU A 837 -26.29 -8.51 -13.93
N HIS A 838 -26.22 -8.64 -15.25
CA HIS A 838 -25.17 -9.37 -15.95
C HIS A 838 -24.06 -8.48 -16.49
N THR A 839 -24.31 -7.20 -16.67
CA THR A 839 -23.40 -6.29 -17.39
C THR A 839 -23.01 -5.09 -16.55
N GLY A 840 -21.71 -4.91 -16.32
CA GLY A 840 -21.11 -3.70 -15.78
C GLY A 840 -20.73 -2.73 -16.90
N TYR A 841 -21.42 -1.60 -16.99
CA TYR A 841 -21.15 -0.57 -17.99
C TYR A 841 -20.09 0.43 -17.49
N ILE A 842 -19.15 0.81 -18.39
CA ILE A 842 -18.31 1.97 -18.20
C ILE A 842 -19.10 3.22 -18.58
N GLN A 843 -19.06 4.28 -17.75
CA GLN A 843 -19.96 5.41 -17.93
C GLN A 843 -19.22 6.75 -18.00
N ASN A 844 -19.73 7.67 -18.83
CA ASN A 844 -19.25 9.05 -18.93
C ASN A 844 -17.76 9.13 -19.26
N ILE A 845 -17.39 8.70 -20.46
CA ILE A 845 -16.03 8.78 -20.96
C ILE A 845 -15.94 9.83 -22.03
N SER A 846 -14.97 10.73 -21.93
CA SER A 846 -14.70 11.77 -22.92
C SER A 846 -13.28 11.67 -23.46
N PHE A 847 -13.17 11.61 -24.79
CA PHE A 847 -11.95 11.82 -25.56
C PHE A 847 -12.04 13.22 -26.18
N ASN A 848 -11.18 14.12 -25.79
CA ASN A 848 -11.15 15.48 -26.31
C ASN A 848 -9.72 15.83 -26.74
N ASP A 849 -9.57 16.27 -27.98
CA ASP A 849 -8.26 16.66 -28.51
C ASP A 849 -7.24 15.51 -28.42
N VAL A 850 -7.68 14.32 -28.91
CA VAL A 850 -6.87 13.10 -28.94
C VAL A 850 -6.55 12.74 -30.37
N HIS A 851 -5.28 12.73 -30.72
CA HIS A 851 -4.81 12.48 -32.08
C HIS A 851 -3.96 11.21 -32.14
N ILE A 852 -4.43 10.23 -32.92
CA ILE A 852 -3.77 8.91 -32.96
C ILE A 852 -3.36 8.58 -34.40
N LEU A 853 -2.08 8.25 -34.57
CA LEU A 853 -1.52 7.68 -35.80
C LEU A 853 -1.12 6.22 -35.54
N TYR A 854 -1.95 5.31 -36.04
CA TYR A 854 -1.73 3.87 -35.93
C TYR A 854 -0.76 3.34 -36.98
N LYS A 855 -0.14 2.19 -36.70
CA LYS A 855 0.63 1.48 -37.71
C LYS A 855 -0.24 0.96 -38.85
N GLY A 856 -1.47 0.58 -38.53
CA GLY A 856 -2.40 0.04 -39.55
C GLY A 856 -1.98 -1.30 -40.13
N GLY A 857 -2.50 -1.64 -41.30
CA GLY A 857 -2.14 -2.84 -42.02
C GLY A 857 -3.06 -4.05 -41.80
N ASN A 858 -4.23 -3.84 -41.19
CA ASN A 858 -5.19 -4.91 -40.98
C ASN A 858 -6.17 -5.00 -42.16
N PRO A 859 -6.52 -6.23 -42.60
CA PRO A 859 -7.44 -6.45 -43.72
C PRO A 859 -8.89 -6.21 -43.33
N ALA A 860 -9.78 -6.04 -44.28
CA ALA A 860 -11.22 -5.90 -44.08
C ALA A 860 -11.86 -7.07 -43.33
N SER A 861 -11.30 -8.30 -43.45
CA SER A 861 -11.78 -9.47 -42.69
C SER A 861 -11.68 -9.34 -41.19
N ASP A 862 -10.85 -8.44 -40.69
CA ASP A 862 -10.73 -8.19 -39.25
C ASP A 862 -11.92 -7.37 -38.68
N ARG A 863 -12.81 -6.81 -39.53
CA ARG A 863 -14.06 -6.17 -39.10
C ARG A 863 -14.99 -7.13 -38.41
N GLU A 864 -14.96 -8.40 -38.80
CA GLU A 864 -15.82 -9.45 -38.26
C GLU A 864 -15.28 -10.02 -36.94
N ARG A 865 -14.07 -9.58 -36.50
CA ARG A 865 -13.42 -10.07 -35.28
C ARG A 865 -13.86 -9.29 -34.08
N ILE A 866 -15.05 -9.61 -33.58
CA ILE A 866 -15.49 -9.05 -32.31
C ILE A 866 -14.87 -9.87 -31.16
N PRO A 867 -14.07 -9.24 -30.25
CA PRO A 867 -13.49 -9.96 -29.11
C PRO A 867 -14.58 -10.63 -28.28
N GLN A 868 -14.30 -11.81 -27.76
CA GLN A 868 -15.18 -12.48 -26.82
C GLN A 868 -15.17 -11.76 -25.47
N GLU A 869 -16.17 -12.01 -24.64
CA GLU A 869 -16.17 -11.55 -23.28
C GLU A 869 -14.96 -12.12 -22.51
N LEU A 870 -14.42 -11.32 -21.60
CA LEU A 870 -13.35 -11.78 -20.73
C LEU A 870 -13.90 -12.84 -19.77
N GLY A 871 -13.25 -13.99 -19.72
CA GLY A 871 -13.54 -15.02 -18.72
C GLY A 871 -13.02 -14.60 -17.35
N VAL A 872 -13.49 -15.31 -16.32
CA VAL A 872 -12.96 -15.16 -14.95
C VAL A 872 -11.45 -15.43 -14.95
N GLY A 873 -10.68 -14.56 -14.32
CA GLY A 873 -9.22 -14.61 -14.32
C GLY A 873 -8.54 -13.91 -15.52
N GLN A 874 -9.30 -13.47 -16.50
CA GLN A 874 -8.79 -12.73 -17.67
C GLN A 874 -8.97 -11.22 -17.44
N TYR A 875 -7.89 -10.48 -17.38
CA TYR A 875 -7.92 -9.04 -17.13
C TYR A 875 -6.87 -8.25 -17.93
N ASN A 876 -6.09 -8.94 -18.74
CA ASN A 876 -5.06 -8.29 -19.54
C ASN A 876 -5.61 -7.88 -20.92
N VAL A 877 -5.12 -6.76 -21.41
CA VAL A 877 -5.45 -6.29 -22.76
C VAL A 877 -5.16 -7.34 -23.86
N SER A 878 -4.17 -8.20 -23.66
CA SER A 878 -3.84 -9.28 -24.57
C SER A 878 -4.93 -10.34 -24.70
N ASN A 879 -5.82 -10.48 -23.72
CA ASN A 879 -6.92 -11.43 -23.77
C ASN A 879 -7.98 -11.04 -24.81
N LEU A 880 -8.06 -9.77 -25.20
CA LEU A 880 -9.04 -9.26 -26.15
C LEU A 880 -8.67 -9.48 -27.63
N GLY A 881 -7.49 -9.98 -27.94
CA GLY A 881 -7.12 -10.28 -29.32
C GLY A 881 -7.10 -9.06 -30.26
N VAL A 882 -7.59 -9.25 -31.50
CA VAL A 882 -7.72 -8.18 -32.51
C VAL A 882 -9.12 -7.57 -32.44
N GLN A 883 -9.19 -6.24 -32.46
CA GLN A 883 -10.45 -5.49 -32.46
C GLN A 883 -10.96 -5.20 -33.88
N PRO A 884 -12.28 -5.06 -34.10
CA PRO A 884 -12.89 -4.78 -35.41
C PRO A 884 -12.59 -3.37 -35.93
N SER A 885 -12.09 -2.48 -35.07
CA SER A 885 -11.72 -1.10 -35.39
C SER A 885 -10.24 -0.85 -35.14
N TYR A 886 -9.68 0.15 -35.82
CA TYR A 886 -8.31 0.57 -35.57
C TYR A 886 -8.22 1.78 -34.63
N GLY A 887 -9.24 2.64 -34.57
CA GLY A 887 -9.24 3.87 -33.80
C GLY A 887 -9.69 3.66 -32.35
N LEU A 888 -10.95 3.34 -32.15
CA LEU A 888 -11.52 3.05 -30.84
C LEU A 888 -12.47 1.86 -30.93
N TRP A 889 -12.34 0.94 -30.01
CA TRP A 889 -13.32 -0.09 -29.75
C TRP A 889 -13.91 0.13 -28.36
N ALA A 890 -15.24 0.37 -28.33
CA ALA A 890 -15.97 0.55 -27.07
C ALA A 890 -17.00 -0.57 -26.92
N ARG A 891 -17.03 -1.23 -25.77
CA ARG A 891 -17.99 -2.29 -25.41
C ARG A 891 -18.56 -2.02 -24.04
N HIS A 892 -19.86 -2.31 -23.87
CA HIS A 892 -20.60 -2.15 -22.63
C HIS A 892 -20.31 -0.78 -21.99
N ALA A 893 -20.60 0.27 -22.72
CA ALA A 893 -20.35 1.65 -22.29
C ALA A 893 -21.60 2.52 -22.41
N LYS A 894 -21.68 3.56 -21.58
CA LYS A 894 -22.75 4.56 -21.60
C LYS A 894 -22.15 5.96 -21.66
N ASN A 895 -22.72 6.82 -22.49
CA ASN A 895 -22.32 8.22 -22.63
C ASN A 895 -20.83 8.36 -23.03
N VAL A 896 -20.47 7.87 -24.20
CA VAL A 896 -19.13 8.02 -24.80
C VAL A 896 -19.07 9.30 -25.61
N GLU A 897 -18.19 10.24 -25.29
CA GLU A 897 -17.99 11.47 -26.06
C GLU A 897 -16.61 11.43 -26.75
N ILE A 898 -16.56 11.73 -28.06
CA ILE A 898 -15.34 11.90 -28.84
C ILE A 898 -15.44 13.23 -29.55
N LYS A 899 -14.51 14.15 -29.27
CA LYS A 899 -14.53 15.47 -29.87
C LYS A 899 -13.14 16.01 -30.19
N ASN A 900 -13.05 16.88 -31.16
CA ASN A 900 -11.82 17.55 -31.59
C ASN A 900 -10.64 16.57 -31.80
N SER A 901 -10.91 15.41 -32.34
CA SER A 901 -9.95 14.29 -32.33
C SER A 901 -9.68 13.77 -33.73
N SER A 902 -8.58 13.04 -33.91
CA SER A 902 -8.27 12.44 -35.21
C SER A 902 -7.72 11.01 -35.10
N PHE A 903 -8.12 10.17 -36.07
CA PHE A 903 -7.72 8.78 -36.15
C PHE A 903 -7.13 8.50 -37.54
N ASN A 904 -5.82 8.24 -37.60
CA ASN A 904 -5.07 8.03 -38.82
C ASN A 904 -4.25 6.75 -38.75
N PHE A 905 -3.78 6.26 -39.89
CA PHE A 905 -2.88 5.10 -39.98
C PHE A 905 -1.72 5.35 -40.96
N GLU A 906 -0.61 4.65 -40.74
CA GLU A 906 0.57 4.70 -41.62
C GLU A 906 0.40 3.75 -42.84
N ALA A 907 0.00 2.52 -42.62
CA ALA A 907 -0.31 1.51 -43.60
C ALA A 907 -1.82 1.32 -43.71
N ASN A 908 -2.35 1.11 -44.92
CA ASN A 908 -3.78 0.94 -45.11
C ASN A 908 -4.39 -0.06 -44.13
N ASP A 909 -5.43 0.36 -43.47
CA ASP A 909 -6.19 -0.44 -42.48
C ASP A 909 -7.67 -0.42 -42.91
N ASP A 910 -8.20 -1.57 -43.26
CA ASP A 910 -9.55 -1.68 -43.78
C ASP A 910 -10.60 -2.03 -42.71
N ARG A 911 -10.22 -1.98 -41.41
CA ARG A 911 -11.16 -2.08 -40.30
C ARG A 911 -12.01 -0.80 -40.18
N TYR A 912 -13.01 -0.85 -39.31
CA TYR A 912 -13.69 0.38 -38.91
C TYR A 912 -12.70 1.35 -38.25
N VAL A 913 -13.02 2.62 -38.26
CA VAL A 913 -12.32 3.62 -37.42
C VAL A 913 -12.77 3.49 -35.98
N LEU A 914 -14.07 3.51 -35.77
CA LEU A 914 -14.72 3.36 -34.49
C LEU A 914 -15.66 2.16 -34.51
N PHE A 915 -15.74 1.42 -33.41
CA PHE A 915 -16.71 0.33 -33.29
C PHE A 915 -17.37 0.37 -31.91
N PHE A 916 -18.68 0.35 -31.89
CA PHE A 916 -19.52 0.38 -30.70
C PHE A 916 -20.25 -0.95 -30.55
N ASP A 917 -19.99 -1.68 -29.47
CA ASP A 917 -20.55 -2.99 -29.13
C ASP A 917 -21.32 -2.88 -27.81
N ASP A 918 -22.62 -2.85 -27.86
CA ASP A 918 -23.50 -2.57 -26.71
C ASP A 918 -23.16 -1.24 -26.00
N VAL A 919 -23.17 -0.16 -26.79
CA VAL A 919 -22.95 1.20 -26.31
C VAL A 919 -24.29 1.96 -26.27
N LYS A 920 -24.62 2.52 -25.12
CA LYS A 920 -25.84 3.31 -24.88
C LYS A 920 -25.50 4.80 -24.86
N GLY A 921 -25.52 5.39 -26.04
CA GLY A 921 -25.20 6.78 -26.30
C GLY A 921 -23.71 7.03 -26.61
N ALA A 922 -23.45 7.45 -27.84
CA ALA A 922 -22.14 7.98 -28.24
C ALA A 922 -22.33 9.30 -29.02
N LYS A 923 -21.47 10.28 -28.70
CA LYS A 923 -21.46 11.58 -29.37
C LYS A 923 -20.11 11.83 -29.99
N ILE A 924 -20.06 11.94 -31.30
CA ILE A 924 -18.87 12.16 -32.10
C ILE A 924 -18.98 13.54 -32.74
N THR A 925 -18.08 14.46 -32.38
CA THR A 925 -18.15 15.86 -32.81
C THR A 925 -16.77 16.37 -33.20
N ASP A 926 -16.69 17.01 -34.40
CA ASP A 926 -15.44 17.60 -34.91
C ASP A 926 -14.29 16.60 -34.94
N VAL A 927 -14.52 15.42 -35.57
CA VAL A 927 -13.57 14.31 -35.62
C VAL A 927 -13.10 14.07 -37.06
N GLU A 928 -11.79 13.89 -37.20
CA GLU A 928 -11.14 13.50 -38.46
C GLU A 928 -10.83 12.01 -38.46
N MET A 929 -11.23 11.30 -39.53
CA MET A 929 -11.08 9.86 -39.67
C MET A 929 -10.43 9.49 -41.00
N MET A 930 -9.41 8.63 -40.98
CA MET A 930 -8.81 8.12 -42.19
C MET A 930 -9.49 6.81 -42.61
N LYS A 931 -9.98 6.75 -43.85
CA LYS A 931 -10.71 5.61 -44.40
C LYS A 931 -9.76 4.64 -45.11
N GLY A 932 -9.85 3.35 -44.79
CA GLY A 932 -9.18 2.30 -45.54
C GLY A 932 -9.73 2.17 -46.98
N LYS A 933 -8.89 1.69 -47.90
CA LYS A 933 -9.24 1.58 -49.35
C LYS A 933 -10.47 0.73 -49.56
N ASP A 934 -10.54 -0.41 -48.90
CA ASP A 934 -11.64 -1.37 -49.00
C ASP A 934 -12.70 -1.20 -47.91
N SER A 935 -12.59 -0.16 -47.13
CA SER A 935 -13.56 0.13 -46.08
C SER A 935 -14.79 0.82 -46.68
N LYS A 936 -15.97 0.24 -46.46
CA LYS A 936 -17.26 0.83 -46.88
C LYS A 936 -17.79 1.80 -45.82
N GLU A 937 -17.59 1.46 -44.55
CA GLU A 937 -18.12 2.17 -43.41
C GLU A 937 -17.00 2.55 -42.44
N LEU A 938 -17.09 3.71 -41.82
CA LEU A 938 -16.13 4.24 -40.86
C LEU A 938 -16.47 3.85 -39.45
N ILE A 939 -17.75 3.77 -39.13
CA ILE A 939 -18.28 3.47 -37.80
C ILE A 939 -19.06 2.17 -37.88
N GLY A 940 -18.70 1.20 -37.06
CA GLY A 940 -19.45 -0.04 -36.88
C GLY A 940 -20.23 -0.04 -35.57
N GLU A 941 -21.37 -0.68 -35.59
CA GLU A 941 -22.27 -0.77 -34.45
C GLU A 941 -22.81 -2.20 -34.30
N LYS A 942 -22.90 -2.64 -33.06
CA LYS A 942 -23.58 -3.87 -32.66
C LYS A 942 -24.31 -3.63 -31.33
N ASP A 943 -25.60 -3.94 -31.29
CA ASP A 943 -26.46 -3.83 -30.09
C ASP A 943 -26.39 -2.45 -29.38
N SER A 944 -26.08 -1.41 -30.17
CA SER A 944 -25.85 -0.04 -29.70
C SER A 944 -27.00 0.87 -30.09
N ASP A 945 -27.20 1.95 -29.35
CA ASP A 945 -28.23 2.94 -29.60
C ASP A 945 -27.76 4.38 -29.32
N ASN A 946 -28.49 5.37 -29.85
CA ASN A 946 -28.27 6.79 -29.65
C ASN A 946 -26.85 7.27 -30.04
N ILE A 947 -26.34 6.79 -31.16
CA ILE A 947 -25.05 7.23 -31.70
C ILE A 947 -25.27 8.43 -32.60
N SER A 948 -24.63 9.55 -32.27
CA SER A 948 -24.74 10.80 -33.01
C SER A 948 -23.42 11.31 -33.55
N VAL A 949 -23.38 11.71 -34.77
CA VAL A 949 -22.21 12.23 -35.49
C VAL A 949 -22.47 13.63 -35.98
N LYS A 950 -21.60 14.58 -35.67
CA LYS A 950 -21.67 15.97 -36.11
C LYS A 950 -20.29 16.47 -36.53
N ASN A 951 -20.19 17.13 -37.68
CA ASN A 951 -18.95 17.72 -38.20
C ASN A 951 -17.79 16.74 -38.28
N ALA A 952 -18.06 15.44 -38.53
CA ALA A 952 -17.01 14.49 -38.79
C ALA A 952 -16.58 14.52 -40.25
N VAL A 953 -15.29 14.51 -40.50
CA VAL A 953 -14.71 14.47 -41.84
C VAL A 953 -13.86 13.23 -42.01
N TYR A 954 -13.77 12.74 -43.23
CA TYR A 954 -12.93 11.58 -43.52
C TYR A 954 -12.03 11.81 -44.74
N TYR A 955 -10.89 11.15 -44.72
CA TYR A 955 -9.89 11.23 -45.77
C TYR A 955 -9.63 9.84 -46.33
N SER A 956 -9.36 9.76 -47.65
CA SER A 956 -8.94 8.53 -48.33
C SER A 956 -7.43 8.42 -48.49
N GLU A 957 -6.71 9.48 -48.19
CA GLU A 957 -5.24 9.53 -48.23
C GLU A 957 -4.69 10.12 -46.94
N ARG A 958 -3.49 9.68 -46.60
CA ARG A 958 -2.82 10.15 -45.37
C ARG A 958 -2.72 11.67 -45.35
N TRP A 959 -3.20 12.29 -44.28
CA TRP A 959 -2.94 13.67 -43.95
C TRP A 959 -1.41 13.88 -43.84
N LYS A 960 -0.85 14.80 -44.61
CA LYS A 960 0.61 15.03 -44.70
C LYS A 960 1.16 15.91 -43.57
N GLY A 961 0.35 16.36 -42.63
CA GLY A 961 0.79 17.13 -41.46
C GLY A 961 1.14 16.20 -40.29
N THR A 962 2.17 16.51 -39.52
CA THR A 962 2.25 16.02 -38.15
C THR A 962 1.03 16.53 -37.40
N PRO A 963 0.34 15.72 -36.60
CA PRO A 963 -0.86 16.18 -35.89
C PRO A 963 -0.61 17.44 -35.06
N TYR A 964 0.59 17.59 -34.55
CA TYR A 964 1.05 18.82 -33.91
C TYR A 964 2.51 19.09 -34.25
N LYS A 965 2.81 20.35 -34.58
CA LYS A 965 4.19 20.82 -34.55
C LYS A 965 4.48 21.25 -33.12
N LEU A 966 5.50 20.68 -32.53
CA LEU A 966 6.11 21.34 -31.40
C LEU A 966 6.51 22.75 -31.85
N ASP A 967 6.27 23.75 -31.03
CA ASP A 967 6.73 25.10 -31.29
C ASP A 967 8.28 25.13 -31.31
N LYS A 968 8.86 26.27 -31.65
CA LYS A 968 10.31 26.48 -31.66
C LYS A 968 10.98 26.19 -30.32
N ASP A 969 10.22 26.17 -29.23
CA ASP A 969 10.68 25.94 -27.85
C ASP A 969 10.46 24.48 -27.42
N GLY A 970 9.98 23.61 -28.33
CA GLY A 970 9.72 22.20 -28.06
C GLY A 970 8.48 21.95 -27.20
N ARG A 971 7.59 22.94 -27.09
CA ARG A 971 6.30 22.80 -26.44
C ARG A 971 5.27 22.28 -27.45
N PRO A 972 4.36 21.40 -27.03
CA PRO A 972 3.30 20.96 -27.90
C PRO A 972 2.39 22.09 -28.32
#